data_6090039a8552a5aac1723c59dc1ceffc
#
_entry.id   6090039a8552a5aac1723c59dc1ceffc
#
_cell.length_a   1.000
_cell.length_b   1.000
_cell.length_c   1.000
_cell.angle_alpha   90.00
_cell.angle_beta   90.00
_cell.angle_gamma   90.00
#
_symmetry.space_group_name_H-M   'P 1'
#
loop_
_entity.id
_entity.type
_entity.pdbx_description
1 polymer ?
#
loop_
_entity_poly.entity_id
_entity_poly.type
_entity_poly.pdbx_seq_one_letter_code
_entity_poly.pdbx_strand_id
1 'polypeptide(L)'
;MPVITLPDGSKREFDQPVTLMQVAEDIGPGLAKATVCGRINGELVDACELISEDSDVTLITGRDEEGLEVIRHSFAHLVGHAVKQLYPTAKMAIGPVIENGFYYDIDYERPFTPEDVEAIEKRVKELIKKDYEVIKKMTPIQEAREVFVGRGEDYKVELIDDLIEKGETAVGLYHHEEYTDMCRGPHVPNTRVMRIFKLQRVSGAYWRGDSQNAQLQRIYGTAWNDKKDMKAYLQRLEEAEKRDHRKLAKQLDLFHLQEEAPGMVFWHPNGWTIYQVLEQYMRKVQNDAGYQEIKTPQVVDRTLWEKSGHWEHYSDAMFTTESEKRSYAVKPMNCPCHIQVFNQGLKSYRELPLRLAEFGCCHRNEPSGALHGIMRVRGFTQDDAHIFCSNSQIRQEASDFIKLTLDVYKDFGFDAVEMKLSTRPEGRIGEESLWDEAEAALEDALNDAGLDWELQPGEGAFYGPKIEFSLRDCIGRVWQCGTIQLDFMLPERLGAQFVDEDGERKTPVMLHRAILGSFERFVGILIEHYAGAMPPWLSPKQVSILNITDSQAEYCTEIAEKLKAAGFRADADLRNEKIGFKIREHTLHKVPFQLVVGDKEKETNTVAVRTRKGEDLGTMSVDEFIAILEKAIAERGRFGMEN
;
A
#
# COMPACT_ATOMS: atom_id res chain seq x y z
N MET A 1 1.54 6.86 -50.13
CA MET A 1 1.96 5.45 -50.04
C MET A 1 2.78 5.35 -48.74
N PRO A 2 2.17 4.98 -47.64
CA PRO A 2 2.91 4.88 -46.38
C PRO A 2 3.80 3.65 -46.36
N VAL A 3 5.00 3.81 -45.79
CA VAL A 3 5.94 2.73 -45.46
C VAL A 3 5.88 2.50 -43.96
N ILE A 4 5.43 1.32 -43.57
CA ILE A 4 5.29 0.94 -42.18
C ILE A 4 6.55 0.18 -41.73
N THR A 5 7.25 0.69 -40.72
CA THR A 5 8.39 0.02 -40.09
C THR A 5 7.93 -0.71 -38.83
N LEU A 6 8.17 -2.01 -38.78
CA LEU A 6 7.83 -2.84 -37.61
C LEU A 6 8.99 -2.90 -36.61
N PRO A 7 8.77 -3.34 -35.36
CA PRO A 7 9.80 -3.38 -34.32
C PRO A 7 11.02 -4.26 -34.64
N ASP A 8 10.87 -5.24 -35.53
CA ASP A 8 11.96 -6.09 -36.04
C ASP A 8 12.77 -5.45 -37.18
N GLY A 9 12.44 -4.19 -37.54
CA GLY A 9 13.04 -3.44 -38.62
C GLY A 9 12.50 -3.80 -40.01
N SER A 10 11.57 -4.74 -40.15
CA SER A 10 10.93 -5.05 -41.42
C SER A 10 10.02 -3.90 -41.88
N LYS A 11 9.95 -3.69 -43.21
CA LYS A 11 9.16 -2.63 -43.82
C LYS A 11 8.03 -3.22 -44.66
N ARG A 12 6.88 -2.56 -44.60
CA ARG A 12 5.69 -2.89 -45.39
C ARG A 12 5.24 -1.65 -46.14
N GLU A 13 5.08 -1.75 -47.45
CA GLU A 13 4.65 -0.66 -48.31
C GLU A 13 3.18 -0.87 -48.69
N PHE A 14 2.39 0.19 -48.60
CA PHE A 14 0.96 0.16 -48.96
C PHE A 14 0.64 1.23 -49.97
N ASP A 15 -0.18 0.88 -50.96
CA ASP A 15 -0.55 1.80 -52.07
C ASP A 15 -1.49 2.94 -51.65
N GLN A 16 -2.14 2.81 -50.50
CA GLN A 16 -3.08 3.76 -49.92
C GLN A 16 -2.95 3.81 -48.38
N PRO A 17 -3.47 4.85 -47.72
CA PRO A 17 -3.55 4.88 -46.25
C PRO A 17 -4.19 3.60 -45.69
N VAL A 18 -3.62 3.07 -44.62
CA VAL A 18 -4.03 1.79 -44.01
C VAL A 18 -4.30 1.96 -42.53
N THR A 19 -5.20 1.16 -41.97
CA THR A 19 -5.40 1.10 -40.54
C THR A 19 -4.41 0.14 -39.88
N LEU A 20 -4.17 0.31 -38.57
CA LEU A 20 -3.38 -0.66 -37.79
C LEU A 20 -3.91 -2.09 -37.92
N MET A 21 -5.23 -2.27 -38.00
CA MET A 21 -5.84 -3.58 -38.21
C MET A 21 -5.48 -4.15 -39.57
N GLN A 22 -5.47 -3.36 -40.65
CA GLN A 22 -5.06 -3.80 -41.99
C GLN A 22 -3.58 -4.20 -42.04
N VAL A 23 -2.72 -3.49 -41.30
CA VAL A 23 -1.31 -3.88 -41.14
C VAL A 23 -1.22 -5.25 -40.45
N ALA A 24 -2.02 -5.49 -39.38
CA ALA A 24 -2.06 -6.77 -38.68
C ALA A 24 -2.57 -7.90 -39.60
N GLU A 25 -3.55 -7.64 -40.45
CA GLU A 25 -4.10 -8.61 -41.42
C GLU A 25 -3.07 -8.97 -42.50
N ASP A 26 -2.30 -7.99 -43.00
CA ASP A 26 -1.22 -8.20 -43.97
C ASP A 26 -0.09 -9.07 -43.40
N ILE A 27 0.21 -8.93 -42.11
CA ILE A 27 1.19 -9.79 -41.43
C ILE A 27 0.65 -11.21 -41.23
N GLY A 28 -0.61 -11.34 -40.84
CA GLY A 28 -1.25 -12.64 -40.73
C GLY A 28 -2.54 -12.67 -39.90
N PRO A 29 -3.45 -13.60 -40.22
CA PRO A 29 -4.78 -13.67 -39.61
C PRO A 29 -4.76 -14.00 -38.10
N GLY A 30 -3.70 -14.64 -37.62
CA GLY A 30 -3.53 -14.91 -36.19
C GLY A 30 -3.26 -13.63 -35.38
N LEU A 31 -2.39 -12.78 -35.91
CA LEU A 31 -2.04 -11.49 -35.30
C LEU A 31 -3.24 -10.54 -35.36
N ALA A 32 -3.92 -10.44 -36.52
CA ALA A 32 -5.12 -9.62 -36.66
C ALA A 32 -6.20 -9.95 -35.63
N LYS A 33 -6.42 -11.26 -35.34
CA LYS A 33 -7.37 -11.71 -34.30
C LYS A 33 -6.93 -11.38 -32.88
N ALA A 34 -5.63 -11.24 -32.64
CA ALA A 34 -5.06 -10.97 -31.32
C ALA A 34 -4.84 -9.47 -31.05
N THR A 35 -4.75 -8.66 -32.12
CA THR A 35 -4.51 -7.22 -32.02
C THR A 35 -5.66 -6.52 -31.33
N VAL A 36 -5.32 -5.72 -30.33
CA VAL A 36 -6.24 -4.93 -29.50
C VAL A 36 -6.12 -3.46 -29.84
N CYS A 37 -4.92 -2.97 -29.98
CA CYS A 37 -4.55 -1.59 -30.30
C CYS A 37 -3.13 -1.57 -30.89
N GLY A 38 -2.51 -0.41 -31.01
CA GLY A 38 -1.10 -0.31 -31.39
C GLY A 38 -0.48 1.03 -31.05
N ARG A 39 0.80 1.16 -31.38
CA ARG A 39 1.52 2.44 -31.33
C ARG A 39 1.87 2.89 -32.73
N ILE A 40 1.66 4.17 -32.99
CA ILE A 40 2.14 4.86 -34.20
C ILE A 40 3.11 5.94 -33.73
N ASN A 41 4.38 5.84 -34.12
CA ASN A 41 5.45 6.78 -33.73
C ASN A 41 5.53 6.96 -32.19
N GLY A 42 5.28 5.91 -31.43
CA GLY A 42 5.32 5.91 -29.97
C GLY A 42 3.99 6.25 -29.27
N GLU A 43 2.99 6.80 -29.97
CA GLU A 43 1.67 7.09 -29.40
C GLU A 43 0.75 5.88 -29.44
N LEU A 44 0.08 5.59 -28.31
CA LEU A 44 -0.89 4.49 -28.19
C LEU A 44 -2.22 4.91 -28.83
N VAL A 45 -2.70 4.14 -29.81
CA VAL A 45 -3.87 4.44 -30.63
C VAL A 45 -4.78 3.23 -30.86
N ASP A 46 -6.02 3.51 -31.27
CA ASP A 46 -6.99 2.47 -31.63
C ASP A 46 -6.56 1.68 -32.87
N ALA A 47 -6.95 0.42 -32.96
CA ALA A 47 -6.66 -0.43 -34.12
C ALA A 47 -7.29 0.07 -35.44
N CYS A 48 -8.28 0.95 -35.36
CA CYS A 48 -8.91 1.59 -36.53
C CYS A 48 -8.21 2.88 -36.97
N GLU A 49 -7.16 3.34 -36.28
CA GLU A 49 -6.45 4.57 -36.61
C GLU A 49 -5.79 4.46 -38.00
N LEU A 50 -5.94 5.53 -38.81
CA LEU A 50 -5.49 5.55 -40.18
C LEU A 50 -4.05 6.09 -40.28
N ILE A 51 -3.18 5.35 -40.93
CA ILE A 51 -1.78 5.70 -41.16
C ILE A 51 -1.65 6.19 -42.61
N SER A 52 -1.35 7.48 -42.79
CA SER A 52 -1.25 8.13 -44.07
C SER A 52 0.19 8.42 -44.50
N GLU A 53 1.14 8.38 -43.58
CA GLU A 53 2.54 8.74 -43.75
C GLU A 53 3.46 7.62 -43.28
N ASP A 54 4.72 7.66 -43.65
CA ASP A 54 5.74 6.72 -43.16
C ASP A 54 5.80 6.75 -41.62
N SER A 55 5.66 5.60 -41.02
CA SER A 55 5.50 5.52 -39.58
C SER A 55 6.12 4.26 -38.99
N ASP A 56 6.63 4.37 -37.75
CA ASP A 56 6.98 3.24 -36.91
C ASP A 56 5.73 2.71 -36.22
N VAL A 57 5.47 1.42 -36.40
CA VAL A 57 4.23 0.79 -35.90
C VAL A 57 4.53 -0.42 -35.03
N THR A 58 3.92 -0.45 -33.84
CA THR A 58 3.91 -1.61 -32.97
C THR A 58 2.48 -2.09 -32.78
N LEU A 59 2.21 -3.36 -33.10
CA LEU A 59 0.91 -3.99 -32.85
C LEU A 59 0.87 -4.56 -31.43
N ILE A 60 -0.16 -4.23 -30.68
CA ILE A 60 -0.33 -4.61 -29.28
C ILE A 60 -1.47 -5.63 -29.17
N THR A 61 -1.20 -6.73 -28.50
CA THR A 61 -2.15 -7.81 -28.26
C THR A 61 -2.64 -7.82 -26.82
N GLY A 62 -3.70 -8.57 -26.52
CA GLY A 62 -4.19 -8.71 -25.15
C GLY A 62 -3.20 -9.42 -24.19
N ARG A 63 -2.06 -9.95 -24.69
CA ARG A 63 -0.99 -10.52 -23.84
C ARG A 63 -0.01 -9.48 -23.33
N ASP A 64 0.05 -8.36 -24.03
CA ASP A 64 0.87 -7.22 -23.63
C ASP A 64 0.15 -6.46 -22.50
N GLU A 65 0.91 -5.88 -21.58
CA GLU A 65 0.35 -5.15 -20.43
C GLU A 65 -0.59 -4.02 -20.87
N GLU A 66 -0.14 -3.21 -21.81
CA GLU A 66 -0.94 -2.12 -22.40
C GLU A 66 -2.22 -2.64 -23.09
N GLY A 67 -2.13 -3.78 -23.78
CA GLY A 67 -3.29 -4.42 -24.40
C GLY A 67 -4.30 -4.92 -23.37
N LEU A 68 -3.83 -5.42 -22.23
CA LEU A 68 -4.70 -5.80 -21.12
C LEU A 68 -5.39 -4.58 -20.49
N GLU A 69 -4.70 -3.45 -20.37
CA GLU A 69 -5.30 -2.20 -19.90
C GLU A 69 -6.40 -1.71 -20.85
N VAL A 70 -6.16 -1.76 -22.17
CA VAL A 70 -7.18 -1.42 -23.17
C VAL A 70 -8.40 -2.34 -23.08
N ILE A 71 -8.21 -3.63 -22.84
CA ILE A 71 -9.29 -4.60 -22.60
C ILE A 71 -10.07 -4.20 -21.34
N ARG A 72 -9.41 -3.87 -20.24
CA ARG A 72 -10.03 -3.42 -18.99
C ARG A 72 -10.85 -2.16 -19.18
N HIS A 73 -10.29 -1.17 -19.89
CA HIS A 73 -10.98 0.07 -20.23
C HIS A 73 -12.24 -0.19 -21.07
N SER A 74 -12.14 -1.06 -22.06
CA SER A 74 -13.28 -1.45 -22.89
C SER A 74 -14.37 -2.19 -22.13
N PHE A 75 -14.00 -3.00 -21.10
CA PHE A 75 -14.96 -3.61 -20.20
C PHE A 75 -15.75 -2.59 -19.37
N ALA A 76 -15.15 -1.46 -18.99
CA ALA A 76 -15.89 -0.39 -18.31
C ALA A 76 -17.02 0.12 -19.22
N HIS A 77 -16.75 0.42 -20.50
CA HIS A 77 -17.79 0.82 -21.45
C HIS A 77 -18.85 -0.27 -21.69
N LEU A 78 -18.43 -1.53 -21.73
CA LEU A 78 -19.36 -2.65 -21.92
C LEU A 78 -20.28 -2.86 -20.70
N VAL A 79 -19.78 -2.60 -19.49
CA VAL A 79 -20.60 -2.54 -18.27
C VAL A 79 -21.58 -1.39 -18.35
N GLY A 80 -21.14 -0.20 -18.80
CA GLY A 80 -22.02 0.94 -19.03
C GLY A 80 -23.14 0.61 -20.00
N HIS A 81 -22.82 -0.04 -21.14
CA HIS A 81 -23.81 -0.51 -22.10
C HIS A 81 -24.83 -1.48 -21.47
N ALA A 82 -24.36 -2.49 -20.74
CA ALA A 82 -25.23 -3.44 -20.06
C ALA A 82 -26.14 -2.78 -19.01
N VAL A 83 -25.61 -1.84 -18.23
CA VAL A 83 -26.36 -1.07 -17.24
C VAL A 83 -27.44 -0.26 -17.91
N LYS A 84 -27.15 0.48 -18.98
CA LYS A 84 -28.15 1.28 -19.70
C LYS A 84 -29.25 0.43 -20.32
N GLN A 85 -28.97 -0.79 -20.74
CA GLN A 85 -29.99 -1.71 -21.25
C GLN A 85 -30.91 -2.26 -20.15
N LEU A 86 -30.37 -2.54 -18.96
CA LEU A 86 -31.12 -3.08 -17.84
C LEU A 86 -31.77 -1.98 -16.99
N TYR A 87 -31.13 -0.84 -16.87
CA TYR A 87 -31.51 0.29 -16.02
C TYR A 87 -31.44 1.61 -16.83
N PRO A 88 -32.39 1.87 -17.73
CA PRO A 88 -32.33 3.00 -18.67
C PRO A 88 -32.23 4.38 -18.02
N THR A 89 -32.72 4.54 -16.78
CA THR A 89 -32.68 5.80 -16.01
C THR A 89 -31.36 6.05 -15.32
N ALA A 90 -30.47 5.04 -15.23
CA ALA A 90 -29.15 5.20 -14.64
C ALA A 90 -28.32 6.20 -15.45
N LYS A 91 -27.64 7.14 -14.76
CA LYS A 91 -26.72 8.12 -15.38
C LYS A 91 -25.28 7.64 -15.25
N MET A 92 -24.57 7.70 -16.35
CA MET A 92 -23.21 7.18 -16.45
C MET A 92 -22.20 8.31 -16.18
N ALA A 93 -21.27 8.09 -15.23
CA ALA A 93 -20.23 9.07 -14.92
C ALA A 93 -18.89 8.72 -15.59
N ILE A 94 -18.01 8.00 -14.91
CA ILE A 94 -16.67 7.63 -15.42
C ILE A 94 -16.37 6.16 -15.20
N GLY A 95 -15.53 5.59 -16.09
CA GLY A 95 -15.12 4.19 -16.05
C GLY A 95 -13.62 3.99 -16.26
N PRO A 96 -12.73 4.43 -15.33
CA PRO A 96 -11.29 4.28 -15.51
C PRO A 96 -10.79 2.86 -15.24
N VAL A 97 -9.59 2.59 -15.74
CA VAL A 97 -8.79 1.40 -15.42
C VAL A 97 -8.12 1.60 -14.06
N ILE A 98 -7.96 0.51 -13.34
CA ILE A 98 -7.17 0.38 -12.12
C ILE A 98 -6.21 -0.80 -12.27
N GLU A 99 -5.20 -0.91 -11.39
CA GLU A 99 -4.08 -1.87 -11.48
C GLU A 99 -4.48 -3.29 -11.95
N ASN A 100 -5.50 -3.90 -11.37
CA ASN A 100 -5.93 -5.27 -11.72
C ASN A 100 -7.37 -5.34 -12.23
N GLY A 101 -7.89 -4.24 -12.77
CA GLY A 101 -9.28 -4.20 -13.20
C GLY A 101 -9.74 -2.84 -13.70
N PHE A 102 -10.98 -2.57 -13.45
CA PHE A 102 -11.66 -1.33 -13.82
C PHE A 102 -12.81 -1.07 -12.86
N TYR A 103 -13.37 0.13 -12.90
CA TYR A 103 -14.66 0.39 -12.30
C TYR A 103 -15.52 1.28 -13.20
N TYR A 104 -16.80 1.37 -12.89
CA TYR A 104 -17.69 2.37 -13.47
C TYR A 104 -18.52 3.03 -12.38
N ASP A 105 -18.56 4.36 -12.36
CA ASP A 105 -19.36 5.18 -11.45
C ASP A 105 -20.70 5.49 -12.09
N ILE A 106 -21.78 5.21 -11.37
CA ILE A 106 -23.15 5.24 -11.85
C ILE A 106 -24.03 5.96 -10.83
N ASP A 107 -24.83 6.90 -11.29
CA ASP A 107 -25.91 7.48 -10.50
C ASP A 107 -27.21 6.73 -10.81
N TYR A 108 -27.81 6.15 -9.80
CA TYR A 108 -29.06 5.41 -9.92
C TYR A 108 -29.91 5.56 -8.66
N GLU A 109 -31.23 5.61 -8.83
CA GLU A 109 -32.20 5.94 -7.78
C GLU A 109 -32.23 5.03 -6.56
N ARG A 110 -31.71 3.80 -6.67
CA ARG A 110 -31.58 2.84 -5.58
C ARG A 110 -30.20 2.17 -5.58
N PRO A 111 -29.77 1.63 -4.44
CA PRO A 111 -28.54 0.82 -4.40
C PRO A 111 -28.63 -0.42 -5.30
N PHE A 112 -27.55 -0.72 -6.02
CA PHE A 112 -27.40 -2.00 -6.72
C PHE A 112 -27.19 -3.13 -5.72
N THR A 113 -27.96 -4.21 -5.90
CA THR A 113 -27.86 -5.43 -5.10
C THR A 113 -26.90 -6.43 -5.74
N PRO A 114 -26.48 -7.49 -5.02
CA PRO A 114 -25.70 -8.57 -5.61
C PRO A 114 -26.38 -9.21 -6.84
N GLU A 115 -27.69 -9.34 -6.81
CA GLU A 115 -28.50 -9.86 -7.92
C GLU A 115 -28.45 -8.96 -9.15
N ASP A 116 -28.41 -7.63 -8.95
CA ASP A 116 -28.22 -6.67 -10.04
C ASP A 116 -26.85 -6.85 -10.68
N VAL A 117 -25.80 -7.02 -9.87
CA VAL A 117 -24.43 -7.27 -10.37
C VAL A 117 -24.38 -8.55 -11.19
N GLU A 118 -25.04 -9.63 -10.75
CA GLU A 118 -25.13 -10.87 -11.51
C GLU A 118 -25.89 -10.68 -12.84
N ALA A 119 -26.97 -9.91 -12.81
CA ALA A 119 -27.74 -9.58 -14.02
C ALA A 119 -26.91 -8.78 -15.02
N ILE A 120 -26.16 -7.76 -14.54
CA ILE A 120 -25.25 -6.96 -15.35
C ILE A 120 -24.13 -7.87 -15.93
N GLU A 121 -23.50 -8.71 -15.12
CA GLU A 121 -22.45 -9.64 -15.58
C GLU A 121 -22.98 -10.60 -16.67
N LYS A 122 -24.19 -11.11 -16.49
CA LYS A 122 -24.87 -11.96 -17.50
C LYS A 122 -25.09 -11.18 -18.79
N ARG A 123 -25.57 -9.93 -18.68
CA ARG A 123 -25.82 -9.08 -19.85
C ARG A 123 -24.54 -8.72 -20.60
N VAL A 124 -23.46 -8.41 -19.90
CA VAL A 124 -22.14 -8.23 -20.51
C VAL A 124 -21.71 -9.47 -21.30
N LYS A 125 -21.88 -10.68 -20.74
CA LYS A 125 -21.59 -11.95 -21.46
C LYS A 125 -22.43 -12.13 -22.73
N GLU A 126 -23.69 -11.67 -22.72
CA GLU A 126 -24.56 -11.70 -23.90
C GLU A 126 -24.07 -10.71 -24.97
N LEU A 127 -23.68 -9.50 -24.58
CA LEU A 127 -23.12 -8.47 -25.48
C LEU A 127 -21.81 -8.96 -26.13
N ILE A 128 -20.92 -9.58 -25.38
CA ILE A 128 -19.69 -10.16 -25.92
C ILE A 128 -19.97 -11.20 -27.01
N LYS A 129 -21.00 -12.04 -26.82
CA LYS A 129 -21.38 -13.08 -27.78
C LYS A 129 -21.92 -12.54 -29.09
N LYS A 130 -22.40 -11.29 -29.11
CA LYS A 130 -22.86 -10.64 -30.35
C LYS A 130 -21.72 -10.33 -31.32
N ASP A 131 -20.49 -10.21 -30.82
CA ASP A 131 -19.26 -9.94 -31.59
C ASP A 131 -19.39 -8.73 -32.52
N TYR A 132 -19.83 -7.60 -31.95
CA TYR A 132 -19.95 -6.36 -32.71
C TYR A 132 -18.66 -5.50 -32.64
N GLU A 133 -18.51 -4.65 -33.65
CA GLU A 133 -17.42 -3.68 -33.74
C GLU A 133 -17.62 -2.50 -32.77
N VAL A 134 -16.53 -2.06 -32.15
CA VAL A 134 -16.49 -0.81 -31.38
C VAL A 134 -16.02 0.30 -32.30
N ILE A 135 -16.89 1.28 -32.57
CA ILE A 135 -16.65 2.31 -33.57
C ILE A 135 -16.26 3.61 -32.87
N LYS A 136 -15.03 4.07 -33.12
CA LYS A 136 -14.57 5.40 -32.71
C LYS A 136 -14.99 6.45 -33.72
N LYS A 137 -15.51 7.57 -33.23
CA LYS A 137 -15.78 8.75 -34.05
C LYS A 137 -15.27 9.99 -33.32
N MET A 138 -14.30 10.69 -33.94
CA MET A 138 -13.93 12.03 -33.50
C MET A 138 -15.07 12.97 -33.81
N THR A 139 -15.64 13.57 -32.80
CA THR A 139 -16.87 14.37 -32.90
C THR A 139 -16.57 15.79 -32.39
N PRO A 140 -17.01 16.84 -33.13
CA PRO A 140 -16.92 18.21 -32.67
C PRO A 140 -17.53 18.34 -31.27
N ILE A 141 -16.85 19.05 -30.36
CA ILE A 141 -17.18 19.03 -28.94
C ILE A 141 -18.61 19.50 -28.65
N GLN A 142 -19.15 20.44 -29.41
CA GLN A 142 -20.51 20.92 -29.28
C GLN A 142 -21.55 19.87 -29.72
N GLU A 143 -21.28 19.12 -30.79
CA GLU A 143 -22.12 18.01 -31.24
C GLU A 143 -22.13 16.89 -30.20
N ALA A 144 -20.97 16.55 -29.65
CA ALA A 144 -20.84 15.57 -28.58
C ALA A 144 -21.65 15.99 -27.33
N ARG A 145 -21.59 17.26 -26.95
CA ARG A 145 -22.39 17.83 -25.87
C ARG A 145 -23.88 17.67 -26.09
N GLU A 146 -24.36 17.98 -27.29
CA GLU A 146 -25.79 17.81 -27.64
C GLU A 146 -26.25 16.35 -27.54
N VAL A 147 -25.41 15.41 -27.96
CA VAL A 147 -25.68 13.97 -27.84
C VAL A 147 -25.93 13.57 -26.39
N PHE A 148 -25.09 13.99 -25.45
CA PHE A 148 -25.23 13.63 -24.04
C PHE A 148 -26.34 14.41 -23.34
N VAL A 149 -26.59 15.67 -23.70
CA VAL A 149 -27.76 16.43 -23.24
C VAL A 149 -29.05 15.72 -23.66
N GLY A 150 -29.14 15.31 -24.94
CA GLY A 150 -30.30 14.58 -25.45
C GLY A 150 -30.54 13.22 -24.79
N ARG A 151 -29.52 12.63 -24.19
CA ARG A 151 -29.59 11.35 -23.44
C ARG A 151 -29.77 11.52 -21.94
N GLY A 152 -29.71 12.75 -21.40
CA GLY A 152 -29.82 13.04 -19.98
C GLY A 152 -28.60 12.59 -19.16
N GLU A 153 -27.41 12.53 -19.78
CA GLU A 153 -26.15 12.11 -19.16
C GLU A 153 -25.40 13.33 -18.59
N ASP A 154 -25.92 13.90 -17.50
CA ASP A 154 -25.46 15.16 -16.93
C ASP A 154 -23.96 15.15 -16.60
N TYR A 155 -23.43 14.04 -16.03
CA TYR A 155 -22.02 13.91 -15.70
C TYR A 155 -21.10 13.96 -16.93
N LYS A 156 -21.55 13.40 -18.06
CA LYS A 156 -20.82 13.50 -19.34
C LYS A 156 -20.85 14.92 -19.88
N VAL A 157 -21.96 15.64 -19.70
CA VAL A 157 -22.06 17.05 -20.08
C VAL A 157 -21.09 17.90 -19.27
N GLU A 158 -21.03 17.73 -17.95
CA GLU A 158 -20.05 18.45 -17.10
C GLU A 158 -18.58 18.18 -17.54
N LEU A 159 -18.25 16.93 -17.86
CA LEU A 159 -16.90 16.58 -18.33
C LEU A 159 -16.58 17.24 -19.68
N ILE A 160 -17.57 17.36 -20.56
CA ILE A 160 -17.40 18.07 -21.84
C ILE A 160 -17.24 19.57 -21.61
N ASP A 161 -18.00 20.15 -20.70
CA ASP A 161 -17.88 21.58 -20.34
C ASP A 161 -16.48 21.88 -19.79
N ASP A 162 -15.90 21.02 -18.94
CA ASP A 162 -14.51 21.13 -18.49
C ASP A 162 -13.49 21.07 -19.67
N LEU A 163 -13.74 20.24 -20.69
CA LEU A 163 -12.88 20.11 -21.85
C LEU A 163 -12.98 21.36 -22.75
N ILE A 164 -14.17 21.94 -22.88
CA ILE A 164 -14.38 23.22 -23.58
C ILE A 164 -13.59 24.35 -22.91
N GLU A 165 -13.63 24.42 -21.56
CA GLU A 165 -12.85 25.41 -20.81
C GLU A 165 -11.34 25.26 -21.01
N LYS A 166 -10.85 24.03 -21.23
CA LYS A 166 -9.44 23.73 -21.56
C LYS A 166 -9.07 23.98 -23.02
N GLY A 167 -10.04 24.38 -23.87
CA GLY A 167 -9.82 24.71 -25.26
C GLY A 167 -9.86 23.52 -26.23
N GLU A 168 -10.36 22.35 -25.80
CA GLU A 168 -10.56 21.20 -26.67
C GLU A 168 -11.67 21.48 -27.68
N THR A 169 -11.48 21.03 -28.95
CA THR A 169 -12.41 21.28 -30.06
C THR A 169 -13.17 20.05 -30.50
N ALA A 170 -12.67 18.86 -30.19
CA ALA A 170 -13.29 17.59 -30.55
C ALA A 170 -13.00 16.53 -29.45
N VAL A 171 -13.88 15.54 -29.34
CA VAL A 171 -13.73 14.41 -28.41
C VAL A 171 -14.01 13.08 -29.10
N GLY A 172 -13.39 12.01 -28.62
CA GLY A 172 -13.64 10.65 -29.10
C GLY A 172 -14.95 10.09 -28.53
N LEU A 173 -15.90 9.79 -29.40
CA LEU A 173 -17.09 9.00 -29.05
C LEU A 173 -16.89 7.57 -29.51
N TYR A 174 -17.19 6.63 -28.60
CA TYR A 174 -17.12 5.20 -28.86
C TYR A 174 -18.53 4.61 -28.87
N HIS A 175 -18.91 4.04 -29.99
CA HIS A 175 -20.24 3.50 -30.23
C HIS A 175 -20.24 1.98 -30.06
N HIS A 176 -21.14 1.50 -29.20
CA HIS A 176 -21.42 0.10 -28.90
C HIS A 176 -22.88 -0.18 -29.25
N GLU A 177 -23.18 -0.46 -30.53
CA GLU A 177 -24.58 -0.52 -31.02
C GLU A 177 -25.33 0.79 -30.68
N GLU A 178 -26.40 0.75 -29.88
CA GLU A 178 -27.18 1.91 -29.43
C GLU A 178 -26.51 2.72 -28.29
N TYR A 179 -25.53 2.16 -27.58
CA TYR A 179 -24.82 2.84 -26.49
C TYR A 179 -23.64 3.64 -27.05
N THR A 180 -23.44 4.80 -26.50
CA THR A 180 -22.27 5.66 -26.83
C THR A 180 -21.66 6.15 -25.54
N ASP A 181 -20.35 6.04 -25.46
CA ASP A 181 -19.57 6.62 -24.37
C ASP A 181 -18.49 7.58 -24.90
N MET A 182 -17.94 8.39 -24.02
CA MET A 182 -16.91 9.37 -24.31
C MET A 182 -15.67 9.08 -23.51
N CYS A 183 -14.54 8.94 -24.19
CA CYS A 183 -13.23 8.88 -23.55
C CYS A 183 -12.08 9.17 -24.53
N ARG A 184 -10.86 9.20 -23.99
CA ARG A 184 -9.65 9.39 -24.82
C ARG A 184 -9.27 8.15 -25.64
N GLY A 185 -9.68 6.97 -25.18
CA GLY A 185 -9.24 5.69 -25.76
C GLY A 185 -7.82 5.30 -25.39
N PRO A 186 -7.23 4.30 -26.10
CA PRO A 186 -7.89 3.49 -27.11
C PRO A 186 -8.83 2.41 -26.52
N HIS A 187 -9.63 1.81 -27.40
CA HIS A 187 -10.50 0.68 -27.10
C HIS A 187 -10.25 -0.51 -28.03
N VAL A 188 -10.78 -1.66 -27.63
CA VAL A 188 -10.73 -2.87 -28.47
C VAL A 188 -11.52 -2.66 -29.76
N PRO A 189 -11.09 -3.27 -30.90
CA PRO A 189 -11.77 -3.11 -32.17
C PRO A 189 -13.15 -3.80 -32.23
N ASN A 190 -13.35 -4.83 -31.42
CA ASN A 190 -14.62 -5.57 -31.33
C ASN A 190 -14.74 -6.29 -29.97
N THR A 191 -15.96 -6.69 -29.60
CA THR A 191 -16.22 -7.35 -28.32
C THR A 191 -15.70 -8.79 -28.24
N ARG A 192 -15.32 -9.41 -29.34
CA ARG A 192 -14.79 -10.79 -29.41
C ARG A 192 -13.53 -10.99 -28.58
N VAL A 193 -12.66 -9.97 -28.42
CA VAL A 193 -11.43 -10.06 -27.63
C VAL A 193 -11.68 -10.00 -26.12
N MET A 194 -12.87 -9.58 -25.70
CA MET A 194 -13.28 -9.35 -24.32
C MET A 194 -13.92 -10.61 -23.72
N ARG A 195 -13.12 -11.62 -23.34
CA ARG A 195 -13.65 -12.95 -22.99
C ARG A 195 -13.65 -13.29 -21.52
N ILE A 196 -12.70 -12.77 -20.76
CA ILE A 196 -12.40 -13.22 -19.41
C ILE A 196 -12.50 -12.07 -18.46
N PHE A 197 -13.58 -12.01 -17.71
CA PHE A 197 -13.84 -10.97 -16.73
C PHE A 197 -14.71 -11.49 -15.58
N LYS A 198 -14.75 -10.73 -14.50
CA LYS A 198 -15.64 -10.92 -13.36
C LYS A 198 -16.03 -9.57 -12.77
N LEU A 199 -17.32 -9.32 -12.55
CA LEU A 199 -17.75 -8.23 -11.71
C LEU A 199 -17.60 -8.65 -10.24
N GLN A 200 -17.18 -7.73 -9.37
CA GLN A 200 -16.74 -8.07 -8.02
C GLN A 200 -17.70 -7.52 -6.96
N ARG A 201 -17.77 -6.20 -6.83
CA ARG A 201 -18.53 -5.54 -5.76
C ARG A 201 -19.05 -4.19 -6.21
N VAL A 202 -20.01 -3.68 -5.43
CA VAL A 202 -20.44 -2.28 -5.49
C VAL A 202 -19.98 -1.56 -4.23
N SER A 203 -19.55 -0.31 -4.38
CA SER A 203 -19.29 0.59 -3.25
C SER A 203 -19.84 1.98 -3.54
N GLY A 204 -20.04 2.80 -2.50
CA GLY A 204 -20.30 4.22 -2.66
C GLY A 204 -19.03 4.97 -3.13
N ALA A 205 -19.23 6.02 -3.90
CA ALA A 205 -18.22 6.99 -4.28
C ALA A 205 -18.85 8.37 -4.36
N TYR A 206 -18.07 9.44 -4.24
CA TYR A 206 -18.57 10.79 -4.47
C TYR A 206 -18.09 11.29 -5.82
N TRP A 207 -18.94 12.02 -6.52
CA TRP A 207 -18.57 12.65 -7.78
C TRP A 207 -17.35 13.55 -7.59
N ARG A 208 -16.33 13.38 -8.45
CA ARG A 208 -15.02 14.06 -8.37
C ARG A 208 -14.28 13.88 -7.02
N GLY A 209 -14.65 12.87 -6.23
CA GLY A 209 -14.02 12.60 -4.93
C GLY A 209 -14.40 13.58 -3.81
N ASP A 210 -15.28 14.51 -4.04
CA ASP A 210 -15.72 15.50 -3.06
C ASP A 210 -17.01 15.03 -2.37
N SER A 211 -16.96 14.92 -1.05
CA SER A 211 -18.10 14.49 -0.22
C SER A 211 -19.30 15.43 -0.23
N GLN A 212 -19.15 16.65 -0.75
CA GLN A 212 -20.25 17.61 -0.95
C GLN A 212 -21.03 17.36 -2.25
N ASN A 213 -20.45 16.59 -3.18
CA ASN A 213 -21.06 16.26 -4.45
C ASN A 213 -21.97 15.00 -4.35
N ALA A 214 -22.66 14.70 -5.45
CA ALA A 214 -23.56 13.55 -5.55
C ALA A 214 -22.85 12.24 -5.18
N GLN A 215 -23.55 11.40 -4.42
CA GLN A 215 -23.10 10.06 -4.09
C GLN A 215 -23.43 9.11 -5.24
N LEU A 216 -22.40 8.51 -5.81
CA LEU A 216 -22.48 7.55 -6.90
C LEU A 216 -22.28 6.12 -6.38
N GLN A 217 -22.65 5.17 -7.23
CA GLN A 217 -22.39 3.75 -7.00
C GLN A 217 -21.30 3.27 -7.95
N ARG A 218 -20.23 2.72 -7.39
CA ARG A 218 -19.07 2.24 -8.12
C ARG A 218 -19.11 0.73 -8.25
N ILE A 219 -19.30 0.25 -9.48
CA ILE A 219 -19.21 -1.19 -9.79
C ILE A 219 -17.78 -1.52 -10.17
N TYR A 220 -17.14 -2.41 -9.42
CA TYR A 220 -15.81 -2.90 -9.72
C TYR A 220 -15.85 -4.17 -10.57
N GLY A 221 -14.93 -4.26 -11.51
CA GLY A 221 -14.70 -5.44 -12.31
C GLY A 221 -13.20 -5.73 -12.51
N THR A 222 -12.90 -6.96 -12.88
CA THR A 222 -11.55 -7.38 -13.30
C THR A 222 -11.63 -8.07 -14.63
N ALA A 223 -10.62 -7.89 -15.48
CA ALA A 223 -10.53 -8.56 -16.76
C ALA A 223 -9.09 -9.04 -17.04
N TRP A 224 -8.98 -10.17 -17.71
CA TRP A 224 -7.72 -10.89 -17.94
C TRP A 224 -7.69 -11.49 -19.33
N ASN A 225 -6.50 -11.68 -19.87
CA ASN A 225 -6.32 -12.37 -21.13
C ASN A 225 -6.43 -13.91 -21.01
N ASP A 226 -6.07 -14.45 -19.84
CA ASP A 226 -6.05 -15.87 -19.54
C ASP A 226 -6.91 -16.22 -18.31
N LYS A 227 -7.63 -17.35 -18.36
CA LYS A 227 -8.43 -17.86 -17.23
C LYS A 227 -7.58 -18.24 -16.02
N LYS A 228 -6.33 -18.67 -16.24
CA LYS A 228 -5.40 -19.05 -15.19
C LYS A 228 -5.01 -17.81 -14.37
N ASP A 229 -4.71 -16.71 -15.05
CA ASP A 229 -4.33 -15.44 -14.40
C ASP A 229 -5.50 -14.86 -13.62
N MET A 230 -6.71 -14.87 -14.19
CA MET A 230 -7.92 -14.46 -13.45
C MET A 230 -8.15 -15.36 -12.21
N LYS A 231 -7.99 -16.68 -12.33
CA LYS A 231 -8.14 -17.59 -11.20
C LYS A 231 -7.10 -17.30 -10.12
N ALA A 232 -5.84 -17.11 -10.50
CA ALA A 232 -4.78 -16.76 -9.57
C ALA A 232 -5.06 -15.43 -8.84
N TYR A 233 -5.55 -14.42 -9.56
CA TYR A 233 -5.96 -13.15 -8.97
C TYR A 233 -7.11 -13.31 -7.97
N LEU A 234 -8.18 -14.03 -8.34
CA LEU A 234 -9.31 -14.27 -7.45
C LEU A 234 -8.90 -15.07 -6.20
N GLN A 235 -8.00 -16.02 -6.33
CA GLN A 235 -7.43 -16.74 -5.19
C GLN A 235 -6.63 -15.81 -4.28
N ARG A 236 -5.84 -14.89 -4.83
CA ARG A 236 -5.13 -13.88 -4.03
C ARG A 236 -6.09 -12.98 -3.26
N LEU A 237 -7.21 -12.56 -3.89
CA LEU A 237 -8.24 -11.77 -3.21
C LEU A 237 -8.90 -12.53 -2.06
N GLU A 238 -9.24 -13.81 -2.27
CA GLU A 238 -9.82 -14.67 -1.24
C GLU A 238 -8.83 -14.85 -0.07
N GLU A 239 -7.55 -15.09 -0.36
CA GLU A 239 -6.52 -15.17 0.66
C GLU A 239 -6.32 -13.84 1.40
N ALA A 240 -6.35 -12.70 0.68
CA ALA A 240 -6.30 -11.38 1.31
C ALA A 240 -7.49 -11.15 2.26
N GLU A 241 -8.68 -11.57 1.87
CA GLU A 241 -9.88 -11.47 2.72
C GLU A 241 -9.80 -12.34 3.99
N LYS A 242 -9.25 -13.55 3.88
CA LYS A 242 -9.00 -14.44 5.04
C LYS A 242 -7.98 -13.87 6.00
N ARG A 243 -7.04 -13.06 5.50
CA ARG A 243 -5.95 -12.44 6.26
C ARG A 243 -6.27 -11.03 6.77
N ASP A 244 -7.47 -10.51 6.46
CA ASP A 244 -7.88 -9.16 6.88
C ASP A 244 -7.63 -8.96 8.39
N HIS A 245 -6.76 -7.98 8.70
CA HIS A 245 -6.35 -7.68 10.07
C HIS A 245 -7.52 -7.35 11.00
N ARG A 246 -8.63 -6.81 10.49
CA ARG A 246 -9.84 -6.49 11.28
C ARG A 246 -10.57 -7.74 11.71
N LYS A 247 -10.65 -8.75 10.85
CA LYS A 247 -11.25 -10.06 11.17
C LYS A 247 -10.37 -10.83 12.16
N LEU A 248 -9.06 -10.87 11.87
CA LEU A 248 -8.10 -11.57 12.73
C LEU A 248 -7.95 -10.90 14.10
N ALA A 249 -7.98 -9.56 14.17
CA ALA A 249 -7.94 -8.84 15.43
C ALA A 249 -9.10 -9.21 16.34
N LYS A 250 -10.31 -9.31 15.80
CA LYS A 250 -11.49 -9.76 16.57
C LYS A 250 -11.34 -11.21 17.04
N GLN A 251 -10.85 -12.10 16.17
CA GLN A 251 -10.67 -13.51 16.48
C GLN A 251 -9.59 -13.74 17.56
N LEU A 252 -8.51 -12.96 17.53
CA LEU A 252 -7.33 -13.10 18.39
C LEU A 252 -7.33 -12.13 19.58
N ASP A 253 -8.38 -11.33 19.71
CA ASP A 253 -8.54 -10.32 20.77
C ASP A 253 -7.36 -9.34 20.84
N LEU A 254 -7.08 -8.66 19.68
CA LEU A 254 -5.91 -7.77 19.55
C LEU A 254 -6.26 -6.31 19.79
N PHE A 255 -7.31 -5.80 19.15
CA PHE A 255 -7.73 -4.41 19.23
C PHE A 255 -9.17 -4.23 18.70
N HIS A 256 -9.74 -3.06 18.96
CA HIS A 256 -10.97 -2.60 18.29
C HIS A 256 -10.92 -1.11 17.97
N LEU A 257 -11.84 -0.68 17.13
CA LEU A 257 -12.11 0.72 16.78
C LEU A 257 -13.57 1.03 17.10
N GLN A 258 -13.88 2.25 17.58
CA GLN A 258 -15.23 2.66 17.94
C GLN A 258 -15.50 4.13 17.61
N GLU A 259 -16.77 4.53 17.64
CA GLU A 259 -17.23 5.84 17.15
C GLU A 259 -16.73 7.02 18.00
N GLU A 260 -16.48 6.83 19.29
CA GLU A 260 -16.01 7.88 20.18
C GLU A 260 -14.56 8.31 19.91
N ALA A 261 -13.78 7.47 19.17
CA ALA A 261 -12.42 7.77 18.76
C ALA A 261 -12.16 7.26 17.33
N PRO A 262 -12.79 7.89 16.31
CA PRO A 262 -12.72 7.41 14.94
C PRO A 262 -11.29 7.47 14.40
N GLY A 263 -10.79 6.32 13.94
CA GLY A 263 -9.41 6.20 13.46
C GLY A 263 -8.34 6.17 14.54
N MET A 264 -8.70 5.90 15.80
CA MET A 264 -7.78 5.70 16.92
C MET A 264 -8.00 4.32 17.52
N VAL A 265 -6.91 3.64 17.89
CA VAL A 265 -6.93 2.21 18.21
C VAL A 265 -7.08 1.99 19.71
N PHE A 266 -8.03 1.12 20.10
CA PHE A 266 -8.13 0.57 21.44
C PHE A 266 -7.42 -0.78 21.46
N TRP A 267 -6.21 -0.82 22.02
CA TRP A 267 -5.41 -2.03 22.10
C TRP A 267 -5.87 -2.92 23.25
N HIS A 268 -6.12 -4.21 22.95
CA HIS A 268 -6.37 -5.23 23.96
C HIS A 268 -5.04 -5.82 24.46
N PRO A 269 -5.03 -6.57 25.57
CA PRO A 269 -3.78 -7.09 26.13
C PRO A 269 -2.91 -7.86 25.15
N ASN A 270 -3.52 -8.70 24.30
CA ASN A 270 -2.77 -9.46 23.28
C ASN A 270 -2.14 -8.56 22.22
N GLY A 271 -2.90 -7.60 21.69
CA GLY A 271 -2.39 -6.64 20.70
C GLY A 271 -1.35 -5.70 21.30
N TRP A 272 -1.59 -5.23 22.53
CA TRP A 272 -0.64 -4.39 23.23
C TRP A 272 0.69 -5.10 23.52
N THR A 273 0.64 -6.40 23.79
CA THR A 273 1.86 -7.20 23.95
C THR A 273 2.68 -7.23 22.65
N ILE A 274 2.04 -7.44 21.49
CA ILE A 274 2.73 -7.38 20.19
C ILE A 274 3.37 -6.01 20.00
N TYR A 275 2.62 -4.94 20.28
CA TYR A 275 3.09 -3.57 20.17
C TYR A 275 4.32 -3.30 21.04
N GLN A 276 4.27 -3.70 22.31
CA GLN A 276 5.39 -3.54 23.26
C GLN A 276 6.64 -4.32 22.84
N VAL A 277 6.48 -5.54 22.35
CA VAL A 277 7.61 -6.35 21.86
C VAL A 277 8.25 -5.67 20.64
N LEU A 278 7.44 -5.14 19.74
CA LEU A 278 7.89 -4.38 18.57
C LEU A 278 8.64 -3.12 18.99
N GLU A 279 8.10 -2.34 19.93
CA GLU A 279 8.71 -1.12 20.43
C GLU A 279 10.05 -1.40 21.13
N GLN A 280 10.11 -2.44 21.97
CA GLN A 280 11.34 -2.84 22.65
C GLN A 280 12.43 -3.30 21.66
N TYR A 281 12.03 -4.05 20.64
CA TYR A 281 12.93 -4.47 19.58
C TYR A 281 13.50 -3.24 18.83
N MET A 282 12.65 -2.31 18.40
CA MET A 282 13.09 -1.10 17.70
C MET A 282 13.96 -0.19 18.58
N ARG A 283 13.64 -0.09 19.88
CA ARG A 283 14.47 0.66 20.83
C ARG A 283 15.88 0.09 20.91
N LYS A 284 15.99 -1.24 21.00
CA LYS A 284 17.31 -1.90 20.98
C LYS A 284 18.05 -1.63 19.67
N VAL A 285 17.41 -1.81 18.52
CA VAL A 285 17.98 -1.59 17.20
C VAL A 285 18.49 -0.15 17.05
N GLN A 286 17.70 0.83 17.46
CA GLN A 286 18.09 2.24 17.40
C GLN A 286 19.26 2.57 18.34
N ASN A 287 19.24 2.07 19.57
CA ASN A 287 20.33 2.26 20.54
C ASN A 287 21.63 1.65 20.02
N ASP A 288 21.60 0.43 19.48
CA ASP A 288 22.76 -0.26 18.92
C ASP A 288 23.33 0.50 17.72
N ALA A 289 22.48 1.21 16.96
CA ALA A 289 22.87 2.07 15.83
C ALA A 289 23.23 3.51 16.24
N GLY A 290 23.36 3.81 17.53
CA GLY A 290 23.83 5.09 18.05
C GLY A 290 22.79 6.22 18.03
N TYR A 291 21.49 5.90 17.96
CA TYR A 291 20.42 6.89 18.11
C TYR A 291 20.17 7.21 19.58
N GLN A 292 19.95 8.48 19.88
CA GLN A 292 19.57 8.96 21.19
C GLN A 292 18.04 9.10 21.26
N GLU A 293 17.39 8.32 22.15
CA GLU A 293 15.92 8.40 22.31
C GLU A 293 15.56 9.69 23.06
N ILE A 294 14.63 10.44 22.52
CA ILE A 294 14.08 11.66 23.12
C ILE A 294 12.56 11.55 23.23
N LYS A 295 11.94 12.50 23.94
CA LYS A 295 10.49 12.63 24.02
C LYS A 295 10.08 14.09 23.94
N THR A 296 9.15 14.42 23.04
CA THR A 296 8.67 15.76 22.81
C THR A 296 7.18 15.90 23.11
N PRO A 297 6.68 17.13 23.42
CA PRO A 297 5.27 17.36 23.72
C PRO A 297 4.34 16.97 22.56
N GLN A 298 3.14 16.47 22.88
CA GLN A 298 2.11 16.15 21.88
C GLN A 298 1.28 17.37 21.48
N VAL A 299 1.00 18.27 22.42
CA VAL A 299 0.24 19.50 22.20
C VAL A 299 1.21 20.65 22.16
N VAL A 300 1.29 21.34 21.03
CA VAL A 300 2.30 22.37 20.76
C VAL A 300 1.63 23.62 20.23
N ASP A 301 2.12 24.77 20.67
CA ASP A 301 1.61 26.08 20.27
C ASP A 301 1.72 26.31 18.76
N ARG A 302 0.70 26.94 18.20
CA ARG A 302 0.59 27.27 16.78
C ARG A 302 1.82 27.97 16.20
N THR A 303 2.49 28.79 16.97
CA THR A 303 3.66 29.57 16.51
C THR A 303 4.81 28.70 16.01
N LEU A 304 5.01 27.48 16.56
CA LEU A 304 6.02 26.56 16.05
C LEU A 304 5.64 26.02 14.65
N TRP A 305 4.36 25.75 14.46
CA TRP A 305 3.82 25.25 13.18
C TRP A 305 3.84 26.32 12.08
N GLU A 306 3.60 27.59 12.44
CA GLU A 306 3.75 28.73 11.53
C GLU A 306 5.21 28.92 11.10
N LYS A 307 6.14 28.95 12.07
CA LYS A 307 7.58 29.09 11.78
C LYS A 307 8.10 27.98 10.88
N SER A 308 7.67 26.75 11.09
CA SER A 308 8.07 25.59 10.27
C SER A 308 7.36 25.51 8.93
N GLY A 309 6.31 26.30 8.67
CA GLY A 309 5.50 26.30 7.44
C GLY A 309 4.41 25.23 7.41
N HIS A 310 4.30 24.37 8.42
CA HIS A 310 3.27 23.33 8.45
C HIS A 310 1.86 23.91 8.56
N TRP A 311 1.70 25.06 9.21
CA TRP A 311 0.39 25.69 9.35
C TRP A 311 -0.22 26.11 8.02
N GLU A 312 0.59 26.59 7.07
CA GLU A 312 0.12 27.04 5.74
C GLU A 312 -0.27 25.87 4.83
N HIS A 313 0.48 24.76 4.91
CA HIS A 313 0.34 23.65 3.97
C HIS A 313 -0.38 22.42 4.53
N TYR A 314 -0.63 22.37 5.85
CA TYR A 314 -1.07 21.17 6.54
C TYR A 314 -2.17 21.40 7.59
N SER A 315 -2.69 22.63 7.73
CA SER A 315 -3.69 22.99 8.75
C SER A 315 -4.96 22.13 8.71
N ASP A 316 -5.45 21.80 7.52
CA ASP A 316 -6.66 21.00 7.33
C ASP A 316 -6.53 19.56 7.86
N ALA A 317 -5.29 19.07 7.92
CA ALA A 317 -4.99 17.75 8.47
C ALA A 317 -4.60 17.78 9.96
N MET A 318 -4.66 18.92 10.64
CA MET A 318 -4.31 19.05 12.06
C MET A 318 -5.54 19.00 12.96
N PHE A 319 -5.41 18.34 14.12
CA PHE A 319 -6.31 18.54 15.25
C PHE A 319 -5.87 19.77 16.04
N THR A 320 -6.72 20.79 16.08
CA THR A 320 -6.45 22.05 16.77
C THR A 320 -7.32 22.21 18.02
N THR A 321 -6.81 22.92 19.00
CA THR A 321 -7.53 23.28 20.23
C THR A 321 -7.14 24.66 20.72
N GLU A 322 -7.97 25.26 21.54
CA GLU A 322 -7.72 26.56 22.17
C GLU A 322 -7.75 26.44 23.69
N SER A 323 -6.80 27.05 24.34
CA SER A 323 -6.74 27.14 25.79
C SER A 323 -6.04 28.44 26.18
N GLU A 324 -6.53 29.15 27.23
CA GLU A 324 -5.95 30.38 27.76
C GLU A 324 -5.68 31.45 26.68
N LYS A 325 -6.56 31.58 25.70
CA LYS A 325 -6.46 32.50 24.55
C LYS A 325 -5.27 32.20 23.60
N ARG A 326 -4.78 30.98 23.59
CA ARG A 326 -3.73 30.49 22.68
C ARG A 326 -4.26 29.33 21.88
N SER A 327 -3.85 29.27 20.62
CA SER A 327 -4.16 28.13 19.72
C SER A 327 -3.03 27.10 19.75
N TYR A 328 -3.39 25.85 19.82
CA TYR A 328 -2.47 24.72 19.83
C TYR A 328 -2.87 23.72 18.75
N ALA A 329 -1.91 22.92 18.32
CA ALA A 329 -2.19 21.72 17.52
C ALA A 329 -1.66 20.47 18.24
N VAL A 330 -2.39 19.36 18.10
CA VAL A 330 -1.83 18.04 18.40
C VAL A 330 -0.85 17.73 17.27
N LYS A 331 0.41 17.43 17.60
CA LYS A 331 1.48 17.33 16.60
C LYS A 331 1.15 16.30 15.50
N PRO A 332 1.17 16.71 14.22
CA PRO A 332 1.03 15.79 13.09
C PRO A 332 2.35 15.14 12.69
N MET A 333 3.47 15.70 13.15
CA MET A 333 4.85 15.29 12.86
C MET A 333 5.76 15.65 14.05
N ASN A 334 6.93 15.00 14.12
CA ASN A 334 7.89 15.21 15.21
C ASN A 334 9.01 16.20 14.85
N CYS A 335 9.27 16.42 13.57
CA CYS A 335 10.43 17.15 13.06
C CYS A 335 10.65 18.56 13.66
N PRO A 336 9.65 19.46 13.76
CA PRO A 336 9.89 20.77 14.36
C PRO A 336 10.29 20.69 15.84
N CYS A 337 9.74 19.70 16.57
CA CYS A 337 10.08 19.48 17.97
C CYS A 337 11.50 18.95 18.17
N HIS A 338 11.97 18.05 17.29
CA HIS A 338 13.35 17.54 17.32
C HIS A 338 14.36 18.67 17.09
N ILE A 339 14.07 19.59 16.17
CA ILE A 339 14.92 20.78 15.97
C ILE A 339 14.97 21.66 17.23
N GLN A 340 13.87 21.78 17.98
CA GLN A 340 13.90 22.51 19.25
C GLN A 340 14.81 21.83 20.28
N VAL A 341 14.90 20.50 20.27
CA VAL A 341 15.87 19.74 21.10
C VAL A 341 17.32 19.98 20.61
N PHE A 342 17.53 19.91 19.30
CA PHE A 342 18.84 20.23 18.71
C PHE A 342 19.33 21.62 19.08
N ASN A 343 18.43 22.61 19.07
CA ASN A 343 18.73 24.02 19.37
C ASN A 343 19.07 24.30 20.86
N GLN A 344 18.96 23.29 21.75
CA GLN A 344 19.40 23.44 23.13
C GLN A 344 20.92 23.36 23.23
N GLY A 345 21.55 24.53 23.18
CA GLY A 345 23.00 24.67 23.15
C GLY A 345 23.62 24.60 21.76
N LEU A 346 24.69 25.36 21.56
CA LEU A 346 25.43 25.39 20.30
C LEU A 346 26.21 24.07 20.12
N LYS A 347 26.01 23.43 18.98
CA LYS A 347 26.68 22.17 18.62
C LYS A 347 27.99 22.43 17.89
N SER A 348 28.96 21.52 18.04
CA SER A 348 30.19 21.49 17.26
C SER A 348 30.07 20.44 16.16
N TYR A 349 30.77 20.61 15.04
CA TYR A 349 30.89 19.60 13.99
C TYR A 349 31.32 18.21 14.51
N ARG A 350 32.04 18.16 15.64
CA ARG A 350 32.46 16.90 16.29
C ARG A 350 31.31 16.12 16.95
N GLU A 351 30.19 16.78 17.17
CA GLU A 351 28.98 16.17 17.71
C GLU A 351 28.07 15.64 16.59
N LEU A 352 28.41 15.94 15.32
CA LEU A 352 27.69 15.45 14.13
C LEU A 352 28.33 14.18 13.58
N PRO A 353 27.56 13.22 13.06
CA PRO A 353 26.10 13.23 12.95
C PRO A 353 25.42 13.05 14.32
N LEU A 354 24.41 13.88 14.62
CA LEU A 354 23.56 13.74 15.80
C LEU A 354 22.24 13.06 15.41
N ARG A 355 21.99 11.89 15.95
CA ARG A 355 20.84 11.04 15.62
C ARG A 355 19.84 11.06 16.77
N LEU A 356 18.70 11.78 16.63
CA LEU A 356 17.64 11.87 17.62
C LEU A 356 16.45 11.02 17.19
N ALA A 357 16.01 10.07 18.02
CA ALA A 357 14.90 9.18 17.74
C ALA A 357 13.76 9.36 18.76
N GLU A 358 12.52 9.21 18.31
CA GLU A 358 11.34 9.26 19.15
C GLU A 358 10.29 8.23 18.69
N PHE A 359 9.76 7.44 19.61
CA PHE A 359 8.46 6.81 19.39
C PHE A 359 7.41 7.89 19.58
N GLY A 360 7.19 8.64 18.50
CA GLY A 360 6.41 9.86 18.47
C GLY A 360 4.95 9.59 18.15
N CYS A 361 4.05 9.85 19.10
CA CYS A 361 2.62 9.78 18.87
C CYS A 361 2.15 11.01 18.10
N CYS A 362 1.70 10.80 16.87
CA CYS A 362 1.23 11.83 15.94
C CYS A 362 -0.26 11.67 15.64
N HIS A 363 -0.92 12.79 15.31
CA HIS A 363 -2.33 12.77 14.95
C HIS A 363 -2.54 13.55 13.65
N ARG A 364 -3.28 12.93 12.71
CA ARG A 364 -3.66 13.55 11.44
C ARG A 364 -5.15 13.40 11.22
N ASN A 365 -5.83 14.49 10.93
CA ASN A 365 -7.28 14.47 10.70
C ASN A 365 -7.62 13.92 9.32
N GLU A 366 -7.30 12.64 9.10
CA GLU A 366 -7.62 11.93 7.87
C GLU A 366 -9.13 11.92 7.62
N PRO A 367 -9.59 12.09 6.37
CA PRO A 367 -11.00 11.97 6.02
C PRO A 367 -11.58 10.62 6.43
N SER A 368 -12.81 10.61 6.93
CA SER A 368 -13.45 9.35 7.42
C SER A 368 -13.51 8.26 6.36
N GLY A 369 -13.72 8.61 5.10
CA GLY A 369 -13.75 7.67 3.98
C GLY A 369 -12.39 7.05 3.61
N ALA A 370 -11.28 7.62 4.11
CA ALA A 370 -9.94 7.10 3.89
C ALA A 370 -9.48 6.12 4.99
N LEU A 371 -10.20 6.05 6.11
CA LEU A 371 -9.84 5.19 7.24
C LEU A 371 -9.99 3.71 6.88
N HIS A 372 -9.01 2.88 7.27
CA HIS A 372 -9.02 1.46 6.97
C HIS A 372 -8.38 0.62 8.09
N GLY A 373 -9.19 0.19 9.05
CA GLY A 373 -8.70 -0.57 10.21
C GLY A 373 -7.53 0.14 10.90
N ILE A 374 -6.42 -0.57 11.12
CA ILE A 374 -5.17 0.03 11.62
C ILE A 374 -4.15 0.35 10.52
N MET A 375 -4.51 0.11 9.25
CA MET A 375 -3.66 0.44 8.10
C MET A 375 -3.65 1.95 7.79
N ARG A 376 -4.75 2.65 8.05
CA ARG A 376 -4.86 4.10 7.92
C ARG A 376 -5.72 4.65 9.05
N VAL A 377 -5.08 5.34 9.95
CA VAL A 377 -5.61 5.82 11.23
C VAL A 377 -5.41 7.33 11.38
N ARG A 378 -6.06 7.92 12.37
CA ARG A 378 -5.88 9.33 12.73
C ARG A 378 -4.86 9.53 13.86
N GLY A 379 -4.75 8.58 14.77
CA GLY A 379 -3.75 8.57 15.84
C GLY A 379 -2.80 7.40 15.67
N PHE A 380 -1.49 7.65 15.58
CA PHE A 380 -0.47 6.64 15.33
C PHE A 380 0.86 7.01 15.96
N THR A 381 1.69 6.00 16.20
CA THR A 381 3.06 6.18 16.70
C THR A 381 4.05 5.84 15.59
N GLN A 382 5.01 6.73 15.35
CA GLN A 382 6.10 6.51 14.40
C GLN A 382 7.40 6.11 15.12
N ASP A 383 8.19 5.26 14.49
CA ASP A 383 9.61 5.02 14.84
C ASP A 383 10.50 6.12 14.21
N ASP A 384 10.13 7.35 14.46
CA ASP A 384 10.66 8.53 13.81
C ASP A 384 12.04 8.90 14.35
N ALA A 385 12.93 9.30 13.46
CA ALA A 385 14.18 9.92 13.87
C ALA A 385 14.66 10.97 12.87
N HIS A 386 15.47 11.89 13.39
CA HIS A 386 16.06 12.97 12.64
C HIS A 386 17.57 12.93 12.84
N ILE A 387 18.31 12.86 11.74
CA ILE A 387 19.77 12.87 11.74
C ILE A 387 20.23 14.25 11.30
N PHE A 388 20.90 14.95 12.19
CA PHE A 388 21.52 16.25 11.89
C PHE A 388 22.97 15.99 11.51
N CYS A 389 23.36 16.35 10.29
CA CYS A 389 24.68 16.06 9.76
C CYS A 389 25.21 17.21 8.87
N SER A 390 26.49 17.16 8.53
CA SER A 390 27.08 17.99 7.48
C SER A 390 26.79 17.38 6.10
N ASN A 391 26.93 18.18 5.03
CA ASN A 391 26.77 17.68 3.65
C ASN A 391 27.64 16.46 3.35
N SER A 392 28.88 16.46 3.80
CA SER A 392 29.82 15.35 3.58
C SER A 392 29.42 14.03 4.27
N GLN A 393 28.51 14.07 5.24
CA GLN A 393 28.06 12.90 5.99
C GLN A 393 26.78 12.27 5.40
N ILE A 394 26.06 12.94 4.48
CA ILE A 394 24.78 12.48 3.93
C ILE A 394 24.86 11.07 3.36
N ARG A 395 25.81 10.79 2.47
CA ARG A 395 25.98 9.48 1.83
C ARG A 395 26.17 8.36 2.85
N GLN A 396 27.05 8.57 3.84
CA GLN A 396 27.33 7.55 4.87
C GLN A 396 26.10 7.29 5.73
N GLU A 397 25.39 8.35 6.18
CA GLU A 397 24.19 8.21 6.99
C GLU A 397 23.06 7.52 6.21
N ALA A 398 22.89 7.82 4.92
CA ALA A 398 21.92 7.14 4.07
C ALA A 398 22.28 5.65 3.88
N SER A 399 23.55 5.32 3.62
CA SER A 399 24.01 3.93 3.48
C SER A 399 23.81 3.12 4.76
N ASP A 400 24.16 3.69 5.92
CA ASP A 400 23.95 3.05 7.22
C ASP A 400 22.47 2.81 7.50
N PHE A 401 21.61 3.77 7.14
CA PHE A 401 20.17 3.63 7.30
C PHE A 401 19.57 2.57 6.37
N ILE A 402 19.98 2.51 5.10
CA ILE A 402 19.54 1.47 4.15
C ILE A 402 19.84 0.09 4.72
N LYS A 403 21.08 -0.13 5.16
CA LYS A 403 21.49 -1.41 5.75
C LYS A 403 20.67 -1.76 6.98
N LEU A 404 20.52 -0.82 7.91
CA LEU A 404 19.71 -1.00 9.13
C LEU A 404 18.27 -1.39 8.80
N THR A 405 17.66 -0.72 7.82
CA THR A 405 16.30 -0.96 7.38
C THR A 405 16.12 -2.37 6.82
N LEU A 406 17.04 -2.81 5.96
CA LEU A 406 17.01 -4.15 5.36
C LEU A 406 17.19 -5.25 6.42
N ASP A 407 18.10 -5.05 7.39
CA ASP A 407 18.31 -5.98 8.50
C ASP A 407 17.04 -6.12 9.37
N VAL A 408 16.38 -5.00 9.67
CA VAL A 408 15.11 -4.99 10.42
C VAL A 408 14.03 -5.74 9.66
N TYR A 409 13.82 -5.47 8.38
CA TYR A 409 12.78 -6.14 7.59
C TYR A 409 13.00 -7.65 7.50
N LYS A 410 14.25 -8.07 7.37
CA LYS A 410 14.62 -9.47 7.39
C LYS A 410 14.28 -10.16 8.72
N ASP A 411 14.46 -9.46 9.85
CA ASP A 411 14.08 -9.96 11.17
C ASP A 411 12.56 -10.14 11.31
N PHE A 412 11.77 -9.38 10.54
CA PHE A 412 10.31 -9.55 10.45
C PHE A 412 9.85 -10.52 9.36
N GLY A 413 10.78 -11.20 8.65
CA GLY A 413 10.46 -12.19 7.62
C GLY A 413 10.15 -11.60 6.24
N PHE A 414 10.56 -10.37 5.96
CA PHE A 414 10.43 -9.75 4.65
C PHE A 414 11.78 -9.78 3.91
N ASP A 415 11.92 -10.71 2.98
CA ASP A 415 13.14 -10.86 2.17
C ASP A 415 13.11 -10.03 0.87
N ALA A 416 11.91 -9.69 0.37
CA ALA A 416 11.72 -8.88 -0.83
C ALA A 416 11.36 -7.44 -0.46
N VAL A 417 12.31 -6.53 -0.68
CA VAL A 417 12.17 -5.10 -0.43
C VAL A 417 12.39 -4.36 -1.75
N GLU A 418 11.42 -3.55 -2.13
CA GLU A 418 11.52 -2.65 -3.28
C GLU A 418 11.99 -1.28 -2.81
N MET A 419 13.03 -0.73 -3.44
CA MET A 419 13.56 0.60 -3.13
C MET A 419 13.32 1.55 -4.28
N LYS A 420 12.91 2.78 -3.98
CA LYS A 420 12.64 3.81 -4.97
C LYS A 420 13.29 5.13 -4.57
N LEU A 421 13.93 5.79 -5.53
CA LEU A 421 14.46 7.14 -5.36
C LEU A 421 13.54 8.15 -6.02
N SER A 422 12.89 8.98 -5.21
CA SER A 422 12.03 10.06 -5.68
C SER A 422 12.81 11.37 -5.72
N THR A 423 12.92 11.94 -6.92
CA THR A 423 13.72 13.14 -7.19
C THR A 423 12.86 14.41 -7.21
N ARG A 424 13.50 15.54 -7.46
CA ARG A 424 12.94 16.89 -7.38
C ARG A 424 11.63 17.08 -8.14
N PRO A 425 10.57 17.62 -7.52
CA PRO A 425 9.32 17.99 -8.20
C PRO A 425 9.43 19.39 -8.87
N GLU A 426 8.45 19.74 -9.71
CA GLU A 426 8.40 21.07 -10.37
C GLU A 426 8.30 22.23 -9.35
N GLY A 427 7.53 22.08 -8.27
CA GLY A 427 7.31 23.10 -7.23
C GLY A 427 8.30 23.08 -6.07
N ARG A 428 9.55 22.67 -6.30
CA ARG A 428 10.60 22.57 -5.27
C ARG A 428 11.10 23.90 -4.76
N ILE A 429 11.71 23.88 -3.59
CA ILE A 429 12.38 25.01 -2.95
C ILE A 429 13.88 24.69 -2.83
N GLY A 430 14.75 25.71 -2.86
CA GLY A 430 16.20 25.59 -2.73
C GLY A 430 16.96 25.71 -4.05
N GLU A 431 18.30 25.83 -3.92
CA GLU A 431 19.22 25.97 -5.06
C GLU A 431 19.35 24.65 -5.83
N GLU A 432 19.45 24.72 -7.17
CA GLU A 432 19.63 23.52 -8.02
C GLU A 432 20.85 22.68 -7.63
N SER A 433 21.96 23.32 -7.28
CA SER A 433 23.19 22.65 -6.85
C SER A 433 23.01 21.79 -5.59
N LEU A 434 22.15 22.22 -4.65
CA LEU A 434 21.83 21.43 -3.45
C LEU A 434 21.03 20.18 -3.79
N TRP A 435 20.10 20.30 -4.75
CA TRP A 435 19.35 19.15 -5.24
C TRP A 435 20.25 18.16 -5.98
N ASP A 436 21.16 18.66 -6.83
CA ASP A 436 22.13 17.80 -7.54
C ASP A 436 22.99 17.01 -6.54
N GLU A 437 23.52 17.67 -5.51
CA GLU A 437 24.33 17.03 -4.46
C GLU A 437 23.51 16.02 -3.65
N ALA A 438 22.28 16.36 -3.29
CA ALA A 438 21.41 15.52 -2.49
C ALA A 438 20.97 14.26 -3.24
N GLU A 439 20.51 14.42 -4.48
CA GLU A 439 20.10 13.29 -5.31
C GLU A 439 21.27 12.35 -5.59
N ALA A 440 22.44 12.88 -5.93
CA ALA A 440 23.64 12.09 -6.14
C ALA A 440 24.06 11.32 -4.87
N ALA A 441 23.98 11.95 -3.70
CA ALA A 441 24.33 11.29 -2.44
C ALA A 441 23.39 10.13 -2.10
N LEU A 442 22.08 10.27 -2.36
CA LEU A 442 21.10 9.20 -2.15
C LEU A 442 21.22 8.09 -3.19
N GLU A 443 21.48 8.44 -4.46
CA GLU A 443 21.75 7.48 -5.53
C GLU A 443 23.00 6.65 -5.23
N ASP A 444 24.08 7.29 -4.83
CA ASP A 444 25.32 6.62 -4.43
C ASP A 444 25.09 5.65 -3.26
N ALA A 445 24.30 6.06 -2.26
CA ALA A 445 23.95 5.20 -1.13
C ALA A 445 23.16 3.96 -1.53
N LEU A 446 22.23 4.10 -2.48
CA LEU A 446 21.47 2.98 -3.05
C LEU A 446 22.37 2.02 -3.85
N ASN A 447 23.26 2.57 -4.66
CA ASN A 447 24.23 1.79 -5.44
C ASN A 447 25.19 1.02 -4.53
N ASP A 448 25.64 1.63 -3.42
CA ASP A 448 26.47 0.98 -2.40
C ASP A 448 25.78 -0.20 -1.72
N ALA A 449 24.44 -0.17 -1.62
CA ALA A 449 23.64 -1.27 -1.07
C ALA A 449 23.63 -2.52 -1.97
N GLY A 450 23.95 -2.36 -3.27
CA GLY A 450 24.05 -3.47 -4.24
C GLY A 450 22.74 -4.16 -4.57
N LEU A 451 21.61 -3.47 -4.39
CA LEU A 451 20.27 -3.95 -4.70
C LEU A 451 19.65 -3.14 -5.84
N ASP A 452 18.71 -3.75 -6.54
CA ASP A 452 17.94 -3.06 -7.58
C ASP A 452 17.04 -1.98 -6.96
N TRP A 453 16.98 -0.83 -7.60
CA TRP A 453 16.11 0.27 -7.21
C TRP A 453 15.50 0.96 -8.44
N GLU A 454 14.41 1.67 -8.25
CA GLU A 454 13.65 2.36 -9.29
C GLU A 454 13.72 3.88 -9.10
N LEU A 455 13.98 4.62 -10.18
CA LEU A 455 13.92 6.08 -10.18
C LEU A 455 12.47 6.55 -10.37
N GLN A 456 12.01 7.46 -9.51
CA GLN A 456 10.70 8.13 -9.60
C GLN A 456 10.90 9.64 -9.78
N PRO A 457 11.04 10.12 -11.02
CA PRO A 457 11.25 11.54 -11.29
C PRO A 457 10.04 12.38 -10.87
N GLY A 458 10.29 13.46 -10.12
CA GLY A 458 9.26 14.40 -9.74
C GLY A 458 8.43 14.04 -8.48
N GLU A 459 8.65 12.86 -7.89
CA GLU A 459 7.88 12.36 -6.75
C GLU A 459 8.50 12.69 -5.37
N GLY A 460 9.61 13.43 -5.36
CA GLY A 460 10.24 13.94 -4.13
C GLY A 460 9.36 14.95 -3.39
N ALA A 461 9.71 15.24 -2.14
CA ALA A 461 9.09 16.33 -1.42
C ALA A 461 9.56 17.69 -1.97
N PHE A 462 8.78 18.74 -1.77
CA PHE A 462 9.16 20.08 -2.22
C PHE A 462 10.45 20.61 -1.55
N TYR A 463 10.87 20.01 -0.43
CA TYR A 463 12.04 20.39 0.38
C TYR A 463 13.23 19.41 0.28
N GLY A 464 13.10 18.28 -0.42
CA GLY A 464 14.20 17.36 -0.63
C GLY A 464 13.83 16.02 -1.28
N PRO A 465 14.81 15.32 -1.86
CA PRO A 465 14.64 13.98 -2.41
C PRO A 465 14.47 12.95 -1.29
N LYS A 466 13.91 11.77 -1.64
CA LYS A 466 13.66 10.70 -0.68
C LYS A 466 13.93 9.31 -1.28
N ILE A 467 14.32 8.38 -0.41
CA ILE A 467 14.27 6.95 -0.70
C ILE A 467 13.08 6.36 0.03
N GLU A 468 12.29 5.55 -0.67
CA GLU A 468 11.15 4.82 -0.15
C GLU A 468 11.42 3.32 -0.17
N PHE A 469 10.99 2.63 0.89
CA PHE A 469 11.12 1.19 1.04
C PHE A 469 9.75 0.56 1.10
N SER A 470 9.49 -0.37 0.21
CA SER A 470 8.24 -1.10 0.14
C SER A 470 8.46 -2.59 0.37
N LEU A 471 7.64 -3.16 1.24
CA LEU A 471 7.65 -4.58 1.58
C LEU A 471 6.68 -5.34 0.69
N ARG A 472 7.10 -6.49 0.21
CA ARG A 472 6.21 -7.43 -0.45
C ARG A 472 5.81 -8.54 0.52
N ASP A 473 4.51 -8.68 0.77
CA ASP A 473 4.00 -9.71 1.69
C ASP A 473 3.92 -11.10 1.02
N CYS A 474 3.57 -12.12 1.82
CA CYS A 474 3.53 -13.53 1.37
C CYS A 474 2.49 -13.83 0.28
N ILE A 475 1.55 -12.90 -0.02
CA ILE A 475 0.58 -13.01 -1.12
C ILE A 475 0.85 -12.01 -2.24
N GLY A 476 2.02 -11.34 -2.19
CA GLY A 476 2.52 -10.45 -3.24
C GLY A 476 2.00 -9.01 -3.20
N ARG A 477 1.33 -8.56 -2.11
CA ARG A 477 0.94 -7.16 -1.97
C ARG A 477 2.14 -6.32 -1.55
N VAL A 478 2.21 -5.10 -2.06
CA VAL A 478 3.29 -4.15 -1.78
C VAL A 478 2.83 -3.14 -0.73
N TRP A 479 3.65 -2.93 0.31
CA TRP A 479 3.39 -2.04 1.43
C TRP A 479 4.55 -1.07 1.60
N GLN A 480 4.37 0.19 1.25
CA GLN A 480 5.33 1.24 1.57
C GLN A 480 5.38 1.44 3.09
N CYS A 481 6.55 1.29 3.69
CA CYS A 481 6.80 1.39 5.13
C CYS A 481 7.89 2.39 5.44
N GLY A 482 9.13 2.05 5.11
CA GLY A 482 10.30 2.87 5.41
C GLY A 482 10.49 4.04 4.47
N THR A 483 11.15 5.07 4.99
CA THR A 483 11.55 6.23 4.19
C THR A 483 12.78 6.88 4.81
N ILE A 484 13.66 7.42 3.99
CA ILE A 484 14.64 8.42 4.36
C ILE A 484 14.50 9.62 3.42
N GLN A 485 14.45 10.81 3.99
CA GLN A 485 14.10 12.03 3.30
C GLN A 485 15.05 13.13 3.70
N LEU A 486 15.66 13.76 2.75
CA LEU A 486 16.64 14.81 2.96
C LEU A 486 15.91 16.16 3.06
N ASP A 487 16.34 17.03 3.98
CA ASP A 487 15.73 18.34 4.22
C ASP A 487 16.81 19.39 4.54
N PHE A 488 16.91 20.38 3.67
CA PHE A 488 17.77 21.55 3.84
C PHE A 488 17.03 22.74 4.46
N MET A 489 15.72 22.71 4.50
CA MET A 489 14.85 23.86 4.71
C MET A 489 14.43 24.04 6.16
N LEU A 490 13.95 22.97 6.77
CA LEU A 490 13.36 23.05 8.11
C LEU A 490 14.39 23.43 9.17
N PRO A 491 15.65 22.90 9.13
CA PRO A 491 16.71 23.36 10.02
C PRO A 491 16.99 24.86 9.91
N GLU A 492 17.04 25.41 8.69
CA GLU A 492 17.25 26.84 8.45
C GLU A 492 16.10 27.68 8.97
N ARG A 493 14.86 27.32 8.63
CA ARG A 493 13.64 28.03 9.06
C ARG A 493 13.49 28.09 10.58
N LEU A 494 13.96 27.06 11.29
CA LEU A 494 13.90 26.98 12.76
C LEU A 494 15.22 27.37 13.43
N GLY A 495 16.19 27.88 12.67
CA GLY A 495 17.42 28.48 13.18
C GLY A 495 18.41 27.47 13.77
N ALA A 496 18.42 26.23 13.27
CA ALA A 496 19.39 25.23 13.68
C ALA A 496 20.80 25.59 13.18
N GLN A 497 21.79 25.57 14.05
CA GLN A 497 23.18 25.92 13.73
C GLN A 497 24.18 25.05 14.48
N PHE A 498 25.30 24.79 13.82
CA PHE A 498 26.50 24.19 14.45
C PHE A 498 27.74 25.00 14.08
N VAL A 499 28.81 24.84 14.85
CA VAL A 499 30.12 25.42 14.54
C VAL A 499 30.91 24.39 13.76
N ASP A 500 31.29 24.73 12.54
CA ASP A 500 32.10 23.89 11.65
C ASP A 500 33.61 23.95 11.96
N GLU A 501 34.42 23.18 11.26
CA GLU A 501 35.89 23.11 11.47
C GLU A 501 36.58 24.46 11.28
N ASP A 502 36.06 25.30 10.39
CA ASP A 502 36.52 26.66 10.12
C ASP A 502 36.14 27.68 11.20
N GLY A 503 35.36 27.27 12.22
CA GLY A 503 34.87 28.14 13.29
C GLY A 503 33.60 28.94 12.91
N GLU A 504 33.12 28.81 11.68
CA GLU A 504 31.92 29.50 11.21
C GLU A 504 30.65 28.71 11.60
N ARG A 505 29.56 29.45 11.72
CA ARG A 505 28.25 28.85 11.99
C ARG A 505 27.57 28.43 10.69
N LYS A 506 27.21 27.13 10.59
CA LYS A 506 26.53 26.56 9.45
C LYS A 506 25.21 25.92 9.87
N THR A 507 24.27 25.86 8.93
CA THR A 507 23.03 25.10 9.10
C THR A 507 23.27 23.62 8.82
N PRO A 508 22.90 22.68 9.69
CA PRO A 508 23.00 21.27 9.40
C PRO A 508 21.98 20.83 8.36
N VAL A 509 22.32 19.77 7.61
CA VAL A 509 21.33 19.00 6.85
C VAL A 509 20.57 18.11 7.82
N MET A 510 19.30 17.91 7.59
CA MET A 510 18.47 17.00 8.38
C MET A 510 17.95 15.86 7.49
N LEU A 511 18.15 14.62 7.95
CA LEU A 511 17.56 13.45 7.33
C LEU A 511 16.40 12.99 8.22
N HIS A 512 15.17 13.05 7.69
CA HIS A 512 14.01 12.42 8.30
C HIS A 512 14.02 10.94 7.96
N ARG A 513 13.83 10.06 8.94
CA ARG A 513 13.76 8.64 8.65
C ARG A 513 12.78 7.89 9.54
N ALA A 514 12.08 6.92 8.97
CA ALA A 514 11.33 5.90 9.67
C ALA A 514 11.59 4.54 9.01
N ILE A 515 11.69 3.47 9.79
CA ILE A 515 11.86 2.10 9.29
C ILE A 515 10.50 1.43 9.15
N LEU A 516 9.72 1.42 10.24
CA LEU A 516 8.37 0.83 10.26
C LEU A 516 7.32 1.78 9.68
N GLY A 517 7.55 3.08 9.80
CA GLY A 517 6.61 4.14 9.51
C GLY A 517 5.63 4.35 10.67
N SER A 518 4.47 3.70 10.66
CA SER A 518 3.52 3.68 11.78
C SER A 518 3.48 2.30 12.42
N PHE A 519 3.56 2.23 13.75
CA PHE A 519 3.43 0.97 14.50
C PHE A 519 2.09 0.30 14.21
N GLU A 520 1.00 1.05 14.18
CA GLU A 520 -0.34 0.56 13.91
C GLU A 520 -0.40 -0.11 12.54
N ARG A 521 0.06 0.59 11.49
CA ARG A 521 0.11 0.07 10.12
C ARG A 521 1.03 -1.15 10.03
N PHE A 522 2.20 -1.12 10.63
CA PHE A 522 3.16 -2.22 10.58
C PHE A 522 2.63 -3.47 11.30
N VAL A 523 2.00 -3.32 12.48
CA VAL A 523 1.31 -4.42 13.16
C VAL A 523 0.20 -4.99 12.28
N GLY A 524 -0.58 -4.15 11.60
CA GLY A 524 -1.58 -4.58 10.63
C GLY A 524 -0.98 -5.42 9.50
N ILE A 525 0.14 -4.98 8.93
CA ILE A 525 0.89 -5.70 7.89
C ILE A 525 1.36 -7.06 8.42
N LEU A 526 1.92 -7.13 9.64
CA LEU A 526 2.36 -8.37 10.27
C LEU A 526 1.19 -9.34 10.51
N ILE A 527 0.04 -8.85 10.99
CA ILE A 527 -1.17 -9.67 11.19
C ILE A 527 -1.57 -10.32 9.86
N GLU A 528 -1.60 -9.56 8.77
CA GLU A 528 -1.99 -10.07 7.46
C GLU A 528 -0.92 -10.96 6.84
N HIS A 529 0.37 -10.59 6.96
CA HIS A 529 1.48 -11.39 6.46
C HIS A 529 1.50 -12.78 7.08
N TYR A 530 1.40 -12.86 8.40
CA TYR A 530 1.40 -14.12 9.15
C TYR A 530 0.02 -14.76 9.31
N ALA A 531 -1.05 -14.19 8.73
CA ALA A 531 -2.43 -14.64 8.96
C ALA A 531 -2.75 -14.82 10.47
N GLY A 532 -2.27 -13.89 11.29
CA GLY A 532 -2.38 -13.92 12.75
C GLY A 532 -1.45 -14.90 13.47
N ALA A 533 -0.77 -15.78 12.73
CA ALA A 533 0.13 -16.79 13.32
C ALA A 533 1.54 -16.22 13.54
N MET A 534 1.66 -15.19 14.38
CA MET A 534 2.94 -14.52 14.67
C MET A 534 4.07 -15.51 14.99
N PRO A 535 5.32 -15.23 14.60
CA PRO A 535 6.47 -16.01 15.04
C PRO A 535 6.60 -15.94 16.56
N PRO A 536 7.25 -16.93 17.20
CA PRO A 536 7.29 -17.05 18.67
C PRO A 536 7.74 -15.77 19.39
N TRP A 537 8.69 -15.04 18.85
CA TRP A 537 9.19 -13.82 19.47
C TRP A 537 8.15 -12.68 19.52
N LEU A 538 7.23 -12.59 18.53
CA LEU A 538 6.15 -11.61 18.47
C LEU A 538 4.82 -12.10 19.08
N SER A 539 4.66 -13.41 19.29
CA SER A 539 3.41 -13.97 19.79
C SER A 539 3.05 -13.41 21.17
N PRO A 540 1.83 -12.93 21.40
CA PRO A 540 1.40 -12.44 22.71
C PRO A 540 1.42 -13.54 23.77
N LYS A 541 1.13 -14.77 23.39
CA LYS A 541 1.29 -15.98 24.16
C LYS A 541 2.19 -16.94 23.37
N GLN A 542 3.35 -17.31 23.94
CA GLN A 542 4.32 -18.17 23.28
C GLN A 542 4.04 -19.65 23.55
N VAL A 543 3.57 -19.95 24.78
CA VAL A 543 3.35 -21.30 25.25
C VAL A 543 2.05 -21.41 26.06
N SER A 544 1.26 -22.43 25.80
CA SER A 544 0.15 -22.84 26.66
C SER A 544 0.41 -24.20 27.23
N ILE A 545 0.30 -24.33 28.58
CA ILE A 545 0.47 -25.58 29.30
C ILE A 545 -0.93 -26.14 29.62
N LEU A 546 -1.20 -27.36 29.17
CA LEU A 546 -2.52 -27.98 29.18
C LEU A 546 -2.55 -29.24 30.04
N ASN A 547 -3.25 -29.22 31.17
CA ASN A 547 -3.48 -30.41 31.96
C ASN A 547 -4.57 -31.30 31.33
N ILE A 548 -4.42 -32.62 31.44
CA ILE A 548 -5.44 -33.58 31.01
C ILE A 548 -6.51 -33.73 32.07
N THR A 549 -6.13 -33.80 33.36
CA THR A 549 -7.01 -33.84 34.54
C THR A 549 -6.54 -32.85 35.60
N ASP A 550 -7.37 -32.61 36.60
CA ASP A 550 -7.04 -31.68 37.71
C ASP A 550 -5.80 -32.13 38.52
N SER A 551 -5.44 -33.42 38.50
CA SER A 551 -4.28 -33.94 39.21
C SER A 551 -2.94 -33.35 38.77
N GLN A 552 -2.86 -32.83 37.55
CA GLN A 552 -1.64 -32.17 37.00
C GLN A 552 -1.63 -30.65 37.17
N ALA A 553 -2.68 -30.03 37.74
CA ALA A 553 -2.82 -28.57 37.80
C ALA A 553 -1.63 -27.87 38.49
N GLU A 554 -1.15 -28.41 39.63
CA GLU A 554 -0.01 -27.87 40.37
C GLU A 554 1.26 -27.90 39.49
N TYR A 555 1.57 -29.05 38.88
CA TYR A 555 2.73 -29.20 38.01
C TYR A 555 2.66 -28.29 36.77
N CYS A 556 1.49 -28.13 36.15
CA CYS A 556 1.30 -27.18 35.07
C CYS A 556 1.56 -25.73 35.49
N THR A 557 1.16 -25.37 36.72
CA THR A 557 1.43 -24.05 37.30
C THR A 557 2.92 -23.82 37.50
N GLU A 558 3.62 -24.81 38.09
CA GLU A 558 5.08 -24.76 38.27
C GLU A 558 5.83 -24.57 36.93
N ILE A 559 5.41 -25.28 35.88
CA ILE A 559 5.98 -25.10 34.53
C ILE A 559 5.75 -23.68 34.01
N ALA A 560 4.52 -23.16 34.15
CA ALA A 560 4.19 -21.81 33.71
C ALA A 560 5.02 -20.76 34.48
N GLU A 561 5.19 -20.91 35.77
CA GLU A 561 6.02 -20.01 36.59
C GLU A 561 7.50 -20.09 36.21
N LYS A 562 8.03 -21.29 35.96
CA LYS A 562 9.40 -21.50 35.49
C LYS A 562 9.64 -20.80 34.15
N LEU A 563 8.72 -20.94 33.18
CA LEU A 563 8.80 -20.26 31.87
C LEU A 563 8.69 -18.74 32.01
N LYS A 564 7.80 -18.24 32.87
CA LYS A 564 7.68 -16.79 33.13
C LYS A 564 8.96 -16.24 33.80
N ALA A 565 9.53 -16.95 34.75
CA ALA A 565 10.79 -16.56 35.40
C ALA A 565 11.96 -16.52 34.39
N ALA A 566 11.94 -17.35 33.36
CA ALA A 566 12.88 -17.32 32.25
C ALA A 566 12.56 -16.22 31.21
N GLY A 567 11.52 -15.39 31.40
CA GLY A 567 11.16 -14.28 30.54
C GLY A 567 10.20 -14.62 29.38
N PHE A 568 9.61 -15.82 29.38
CA PHE A 568 8.66 -16.23 28.34
C PHE A 568 7.21 -15.90 28.68
N ARG A 569 6.38 -15.66 27.68
CA ARG A 569 4.94 -15.41 27.78
C ARG A 569 4.20 -16.75 27.74
N ALA A 570 4.02 -17.36 28.91
CA ALA A 570 3.43 -18.69 29.09
C ALA A 570 2.30 -18.68 30.12
N ASP A 571 1.22 -19.43 29.88
CA ASP A 571 0.11 -19.61 30.80
C ASP A 571 -0.34 -21.07 30.87
N ALA A 572 -0.82 -21.49 32.05
CA ALA A 572 -1.45 -22.78 32.24
C ALA A 572 -2.97 -22.68 32.03
N ASP A 573 -3.52 -23.52 31.15
CA ASP A 573 -4.96 -23.69 30.98
C ASP A 573 -5.47 -24.85 31.84
N LEU A 574 -5.91 -24.51 33.06
CA LEU A 574 -6.35 -25.45 34.06
C LEU A 574 -7.87 -25.70 34.05
N ARG A 575 -8.59 -25.19 33.05
CA ARG A 575 -10.04 -25.38 32.92
C ARG A 575 -10.38 -26.88 32.86
N ASN A 576 -11.52 -27.25 33.48
CA ASN A 576 -12.05 -28.61 33.39
C ASN A 576 -12.71 -28.87 32.04
N GLU A 577 -11.89 -28.95 30.99
CA GLU A 577 -12.28 -29.19 29.60
C GLU A 577 -11.50 -30.37 29.03
N LYS A 578 -12.08 -31.03 28.00
CA LYS A 578 -11.38 -32.12 27.31
C LYS A 578 -10.11 -31.59 26.64
N ILE A 579 -9.01 -32.34 26.78
CA ILE A 579 -7.71 -31.95 26.24
C ILE A 579 -7.76 -31.62 24.72
N GLY A 580 -8.55 -32.35 23.93
CA GLY A 580 -8.73 -32.07 22.51
C GLY A 580 -9.40 -30.71 22.25
N PHE A 581 -10.30 -30.25 23.13
CA PHE A 581 -10.91 -28.93 23.06
C PHE A 581 -9.88 -27.83 23.35
N LYS A 582 -9.11 -27.99 24.44
CA LYS A 582 -8.04 -27.04 24.79
C LYS A 582 -7.00 -26.90 23.67
N ILE A 583 -6.52 -28.02 23.13
CA ILE A 583 -5.57 -28.03 21.99
C ILE A 583 -6.14 -27.27 20.81
N ARG A 584 -7.39 -27.55 20.43
CA ARG A 584 -8.05 -26.87 19.30
C ARG A 584 -8.18 -25.36 19.56
N GLU A 585 -8.59 -24.95 20.73
CA GLU A 585 -8.79 -23.54 21.07
C GLU A 585 -7.46 -22.77 20.99
N HIS A 586 -6.39 -23.29 21.61
CA HIS A 586 -5.07 -22.65 21.56
C HIS A 586 -4.47 -22.66 20.15
N THR A 587 -4.80 -23.66 19.33
CA THR A 587 -4.42 -23.67 17.89
C THR A 587 -5.15 -22.57 17.11
N LEU A 588 -6.45 -22.36 17.37
CA LEU A 588 -7.24 -21.27 16.77
C LEU A 588 -6.72 -19.90 17.20
N HIS A 589 -6.28 -19.76 18.46
CA HIS A 589 -5.61 -18.56 18.97
C HIS A 589 -4.15 -18.43 18.53
N LYS A 590 -3.68 -19.31 17.63
CA LYS A 590 -2.35 -19.24 17.01
C LYS A 590 -1.18 -19.33 18.00
N VAL A 591 -1.37 -19.95 19.17
CA VAL A 591 -0.29 -20.15 20.15
C VAL A 591 0.79 -21.05 19.54
N PRO A 592 2.08 -20.62 19.50
CA PRO A 592 3.15 -21.37 18.83
C PRO A 592 3.38 -22.77 19.37
N PHE A 593 3.42 -22.90 20.71
CA PHE A 593 3.69 -24.17 21.39
C PHE A 593 2.63 -24.50 22.44
N GLN A 594 2.27 -25.76 22.51
CA GLN A 594 1.35 -26.31 23.49
C GLN A 594 2.05 -27.46 24.21
N LEU A 595 2.12 -27.39 25.54
CA LEU A 595 2.70 -28.41 26.39
C LEU A 595 1.55 -29.20 27.02
N VAL A 596 1.39 -30.45 26.62
CA VAL A 596 0.36 -31.34 27.18
C VAL A 596 0.97 -32.12 28.33
N VAL A 597 0.26 -32.14 29.48
CA VAL A 597 0.69 -32.78 30.71
C VAL A 597 -0.38 -33.75 31.20
N GLY A 598 -0.02 -35.02 31.19
CA GLY A 598 -0.78 -36.11 31.81
C GLY A 598 -0.06 -36.65 33.06
N ASP A 599 -0.54 -37.78 33.58
CA ASP A 599 0.08 -38.42 34.77
C ASP A 599 1.51 -38.87 34.49
N LYS A 600 1.77 -39.39 33.29
CA LYS A 600 3.11 -39.83 32.87
C LYS A 600 4.10 -38.69 32.87
N GLU A 601 3.73 -37.57 32.26
CA GLU A 601 4.59 -36.37 32.19
C GLU A 601 4.87 -35.80 33.57
N LYS A 602 3.85 -35.80 34.46
CA LYS A 602 4.02 -35.39 35.86
C LYS A 602 4.97 -36.30 36.62
N GLU A 603 4.83 -37.63 36.49
CA GLU A 603 5.68 -38.61 37.15
C GLU A 603 7.14 -38.55 36.71
N THR A 604 7.37 -38.25 35.41
CA THR A 604 8.71 -38.21 34.82
C THR A 604 9.32 -36.80 34.75
N ASN A 605 8.63 -35.78 35.28
CA ASN A 605 9.02 -34.36 35.19
C ASN A 605 9.29 -33.90 33.76
N THR A 606 8.42 -34.28 32.83
CA THR A 606 8.51 -33.95 31.41
C THR A 606 7.25 -33.24 30.91
N VAL A 607 7.25 -32.87 29.66
CA VAL A 607 6.14 -32.27 28.92
C VAL A 607 6.04 -32.88 27.51
N ALA A 608 4.84 -33.13 27.03
CA ALA A 608 4.62 -33.52 25.63
C ALA A 608 4.41 -32.26 24.79
N VAL A 609 5.31 -31.98 23.87
CA VAL A 609 5.38 -30.71 23.12
C VAL A 609 4.71 -30.83 21.79
N ARG A 610 3.80 -29.92 21.48
CA ARG A 610 3.13 -29.79 20.17
C ARG A 610 3.29 -28.39 19.61
N THR A 611 3.48 -28.30 18.30
CA THR A 611 3.42 -27.02 17.58
C THR A 611 1.98 -26.68 17.19
N ARG A 612 1.71 -25.40 16.90
CA ARG A 612 0.40 -24.95 16.37
C ARG A 612 0.05 -25.57 15.00
N LYS A 613 1.04 -26.08 14.25
CA LYS A 613 0.83 -26.81 13.00
C LYS A 613 0.38 -28.25 13.23
N GLY A 614 0.36 -28.72 14.49
CA GLY A 614 -0.03 -30.07 14.87
C GLY A 614 1.12 -31.08 14.92
N GLU A 615 2.36 -30.64 14.72
CA GLU A 615 3.54 -31.50 14.84
C GLU A 615 3.76 -31.88 16.29
N ASP A 616 4.03 -33.15 16.53
CA ASP A 616 4.40 -33.70 17.85
C ASP A 616 5.93 -33.76 17.93
N LEU A 617 6.51 -32.89 18.77
CA LEU A 617 7.96 -32.85 19.02
C LEU A 617 8.43 -33.88 20.06
N GLY A 618 7.51 -34.69 20.58
CA GLY A 618 7.79 -35.71 21.58
C GLY A 618 7.74 -35.20 23.02
N THR A 619 8.12 -36.09 23.92
CA THR A 619 8.18 -35.81 25.36
C THR A 619 9.61 -35.47 25.77
N MET A 620 9.78 -34.37 26.49
CA MET A 620 11.09 -33.85 26.88
C MET A 620 11.03 -33.15 28.24
N SER A 621 12.16 -32.86 28.85
CA SER A 621 12.22 -32.01 30.03
C SER A 621 11.86 -30.56 29.70
N VAL A 622 11.45 -29.79 30.72
CA VAL A 622 11.16 -28.35 30.57
C VAL A 622 12.39 -27.58 30.11
N ASP A 623 13.59 -27.97 30.54
CA ASP A 623 14.85 -27.30 30.17
C ASP A 623 15.21 -27.55 28.69
N GLU A 624 14.99 -28.76 28.17
CA GLU A 624 15.14 -29.05 26.74
C GLU A 624 14.14 -28.24 25.90
N PHE A 625 12.90 -28.11 26.36
CA PHE A 625 11.90 -27.28 25.70
C PHE A 625 12.30 -25.80 25.72
N ILE A 626 12.83 -25.27 26.82
CA ILE A 626 13.32 -23.88 26.89
C ILE A 626 14.38 -23.64 25.82
N ALA A 627 15.32 -24.55 25.63
CA ALA A 627 16.34 -24.41 24.57
C ALA A 627 15.73 -24.35 23.14
N ILE A 628 14.67 -25.15 22.90
CA ILE A 628 13.92 -25.09 21.63
C ILE A 628 13.22 -23.74 21.48
N LEU A 629 12.59 -23.24 22.52
CA LEU A 629 11.88 -21.96 22.50
C LEU A 629 12.84 -20.78 22.31
N GLU A 630 13.99 -20.78 22.99
CA GLU A 630 15.04 -19.78 22.80
C GLU A 630 15.54 -19.74 21.36
N LYS A 631 15.80 -20.91 20.77
CA LYS A 631 16.19 -21.02 19.36
C LYS A 631 15.11 -20.45 18.45
N ALA A 632 13.84 -20.84 18.65
CA ALA A 632 12.71 -20.36 17.87
C ALA A 632 12.52 -18.83 17.98
N ILE A 633 12.79 -18.25 19.13
CA ILE A 633 12.76 -16.79 19.35
C ILE A 633 13.93 -16.11 18.64
N ALA A 634 15.13 -16.70 18.67
CA ALA A 634 16.33 -16.17 18.01
C ALA A 634 16.21 -16.20 16.48
N GLU A 635 15.49 -17.16 15.93
CA GLU A 635 15.23 -17.25 14.47
C GLU A 635 14.31 -16.13 13.97
N ARG A 636 13.55 -15.47 14.85
CA ARG A 636 12.64 -14.35 14.56
C ARG A 636 11.64 -14.67 13.45
N GLY A 637 11.59 -13.83 12.39
CA GLY A 637 10.70 -14.00 11.26
C GLY A 637 10.99 -15.23 10.39
N ARG A 638 12.15 -15.87 10.55
CA ARG A 638 12.55 -17.08 9.81
C ARG A 638 12.00 -18.36 10.41
N PHE A 639 11.41 -18.31 11.60
CA PHE A 639 10.84 -19.49 12.25
C PHE A 639 9.75 -20.15 11.41
N GLY A 640 10.01 -21.39 10.97
CA GLY A 640 9.06 -22.17 10.16
C GLY A 640 8.95 -21.78 8.68
N MET A 641 9.85 -20.94 8.17
CA MET A 641 9.97 -20.64 6.73
C MET A 641 10.83 -21.65 5.97
N GLU A 642 11.56 -22.53 6.68
CA GLU A 642 12.24 -23.68 6.06
C GLU A 642 11.20 -24.78 5.81
N ASN A 643 10.54 -24.71 4.61
CA ASN A 643 10.10 -25.88 3.79
C ASN A 643 9.29 -25.39 2.57
#